data_243c0cc546679022dd0cfbb111ac7722
#
_entry.id   243c0cc546679022dd0cfbb111ac7722
#
_cell.length_a   1.000
_cell.length_b   1.000
_cell.length_c   1.000
_cell.angle_alpha   90.00
_cell.angle_beta   90.00
_cell.angle_gamma   90.00
#
_symmetry.space_group_name_H-M   'P 1'
#
loop_
_entity.id
_entity.type
_entity.pdbx_description
1 polymer ?
#
loop_
_entity_poly.entity_id
_entity_poly.type
_entity_poly.pdbx_seq_one_letter_code
_entity_poly.pdbx_strand_id
1 'polypeptide(L)'
;MRKLFLFSGIITLVILLGCSPSSPTLATIADEHYSLSDFNRDYKKDAVEGTEKTKLTREDAEKFLNLIIDYKLKIIEAHSRNLQNDSSIQKERENNRASVARAYIIEKELVEPALKQFYERRKEILHLHHIFFAFPLRPYKGDTLDVYSRAMKVIEELNHASFDSLALKYSEDPNVKKIGADLGNISSGQKEPLFEDACYKLQVGEYTKTPVLMPLGYEILFLTSRRQQRGTLDLAHIVLNFPDKTAGAEIAVLDSARMICDKINKGLPFDEAVSIYSKDRKREHGKIGTFEEDNLFAFLLDSLSKVQTGGITNPIRFSYGYEIMKVLDRKPLASYAATENAIKYQYHQSRYSYDYKNFVNQICRNVVVKADSAVAAEFVSSFDTTKSAEHWRNTLPAGFLEKTLLRGGTLTMTVGDAIEKMQENNEFQRESFTHQYLQQTIYTMAENLSLDEYALSRIPHYPALDLLLNEYADGLLLDKIEQEEVWKKIPVSDSLLQRYFEQHKENYRWSSRVNFAEIYVPTDSTANAIYKKIRQGKNFQELAEKNTTRPGYQEKKGVWGFQLFAANSLSDIASKLPIDSVTPPFRYEEGWSILKVLARDSAQAKTFEEAKPEVLSEYQNDAVERRKLEWVKELRNKYPVVINSEILGEAVK
;
A
#
# COMPACT_ATOMS: atom_id res chain seq x y z
N MET A 1 9.28 22.70 -82.01
CA MET A 1 10.61 23.39 -82.02
C MET A 1 10.82 24.12 -80.75
N ARG A 2 12.04 24.00 -80.22
CA ARG A 2 12.68 24.62 -79.07
C ARG A 2 12.42 24.02 -77.67
N LYS A 3 13.44 23.25 -77.29
CA LYS A 3 13.82 22.82 -75.97
C LYS A 3 14.18 24.03 -75.12
N LEU A 4 13.75 24.07 -73.84
CA LEU A 4 14.39 24.81 -72.81
C LEU A 4 14.73 23.88 -71.64
N PHE A 5 16.04 23.75 -71.43
CA PHE A 5 16.63 23.06 -70.26
C PHE A 5 16.46 23.97 -69.04
N LEU A 6 15.92 23.43 -67.94
CA LEU A 6 16.05 24.03 -66.62
C LEU A 6 16.77 23.02 -65.75
N PHE A 7 17.98 23.43 -65.34
CA PHE A 7 18.80 22.79 -64.33
C PHE A 7 18.07 22.89 -62.99
N SER A 8 17.66 21.75 -62.45
CA SER A 8 17.22 21.65 -61.08
C SER A 8 18.35 21.02 -60.25
N GLY A 9 19.01 21.85 -59.45
CA GLY A 9 20.03 21.43 -58.51
C GLY A 9 19.39 20.61 -57.41
N ILE A 10 19.75 19.34 -57.33
CA ILE A 10 19.42 18.45 -56.23
C ILE A 10 20.35 18.84 -55.07
N ILE A 11 19.82 19.58 -54.10
CA ILE A 11 20.47 19.72 -52.80
C ILE A 11 20.24 18.43 -52.05
N THR A 12 21.24 17.58 -52.02
CA THR A 12 21.29 16.36 -51.21
C THR A 12 21.45 16.83 -49.76
N LEU A 13 20.33 16.95 -49.05
CA LEU A 13 20.33 17.13 -47.60
C LEU A 13 20.80 15.80 -46.98
N VAL A 14 22.06 15.72 -46.63
CA VAL A 14 22.61 14.63 -45.80
C VAL A 14 22.03 14.83 -44.41
N ILE A 15 20.92 14.18 -44.12
CA ILE A 15 20.46 13.96 -42.77
C ILE A 15 21.47 13.03 -42.11
N LEU A 16 22.37 13.62 -41.33
CA LEU A 16 23.14 12.90 -40.33
C LEU A 16 22.15 12.38 -39.29
N LEU A 17 21.54 11.23 -39.56
CA LEU A 17 20.97 10.39 -38.52
C LEU A 17 22.14 10.03 -37.61
N GLY A 18 22.23 10.71 -36.48
CA GLY A 18 23.10 10.34 -35.40
C GLY A 18 22.70 8.93 -34.95
N CYS A 19 23.40 7.90 -35.47
CA CYS A 19 23.40 6.60 -34.88
C CYS A 19 23.95 6.75 -33.47
N SER A 20 23.10 6.72 -32.47
CA SER A 20 23.55 6.34 -31.13
C SER A 20 24.27 4.99 -31.29
N PRO A 21 25.48 4.81 -30.72
CA PRO A 21 26.19 3.56 -30.84
C PRO A 21 25.28 2.45 -30.33
N SER A 22 24.93 1.49 -31.20
CA SER A 22 24.12 0.33 -30.81
C SER A 22 24.86 -0.37 -29.67
N SER A 23 24.17 -0.59 -28.55
CA SER A 23 24.73 -1.33 -27.42
C SER A 23 25.29 -2.67 -27.91
N PRO A 24 26.48 -3.09 -27.48
CA PRO A 24 27.11 -4.31 -27.97
C PRO A 24 26.23 -5.53 -27.68
N THR A 25 26.24 -6.50 -28.61
CA THR A 25 25.49 -7.75 -28.48
C THR A 25 26.19 -8.63 -27.42
N LEU A 26 25.46 -8.91 -26.34
CA LEU A 26 25.90 -9.75 -25.21
C LEU A 26 25.68 -11.24 -25.52
N ALA A 27 24.55 -11.58 -26.12
CA ALA A 27 24.24 -12.93 -26.54
C ALA A 27 23.47 -12.94 -27.87
N THR A 28 23.69 -13.97 -28.67
CA THR A 28 22.86 -14.32 -29.84
C THR A 28 22.13 -15.61 -29.53
N ILE A 29 20.81 -15.60 -29.57
CA ILE A 29 19.93 -16.73 -29.20
C ILE A 29 19.09 -17.05 -30.42
N ALA A 30 19.37 -18.17 -31.08
CA ALA A 30 18.92 -18.42 -32.45
C ALA A 30 19.28 -17.23 -33.36
N ASP A 31 18.28 -16.53 -33.92
CA ASP A 31 18.47 -15.35 -34.76
C ASP A 31 18.29 -14.01 -34.01
N GLU A 32 18.00 -14.04 -32.72
CA GLU A 32 17.78 -12.84 -31.90
C GLU A 32 19.07 -12.35 -31.24
N HIS A 33 19.27 -11.02 -31.24
CA HIS A 33 20.37 -10.37 -30.56
C HIS A 33 19.91 -9.79 -29.22
N TYR A 34 20.58 -10.18 -28.15
CA TYR A 34 20.36 -9.64 -26.81
C TYR A 34 21.54 -8.74 -26.43
N SER A 35 21.28 -7.45 -26.21
CA SER A 35 22.31 -6.45 -26.00
C SER A 35 22.69 -6.28 -24.53
N LEU A 36 23.85 -5.64 -24.26
CA LEU A 36 24.26 -5.24 -22.91
C LEU A 36 23.26 -4.25 -22.28
N SER A 37 22.63 -3.37 -23.06
CA SER A 37 21.60 -2.45 -22.54
C SER A 37 20.34 -3.19 -22.10
N ASP A 38 19.95 -4.23 -22.83
CA ASP A 38 18.81 -5.08 -22.44
C ASP A 38 19.11 -5.84 -21.15
N PHE A 39 20.31 -6.42 -21.03
CA PHE A 39 20.77 -7.07 -19.81
C PHE A 39 20.71 -6.13 -18.59
N ASN A 40 21.27 -4.93 -18.73
CA ASN A 40 21.27 -3.94 -17.64
C ASN A 40 19.86 -3.47 -17.26
N ARG A 41 18.95 -3.35 -18.24
CA ARG A 41 17.53 -3.02 -18.01
C ARG A 41 16.85 -4.14 -17.22
N ASP A 42 16.99 -5.38 -17.69
CA ASP A 42 16.29 -6.54 -17.16
C ASP A 42 16.82 -6.92 -15.77
N TYR A 43 18.13 -6.83 -15.56
CA TYR A 43 18.75 -7.04 -14.25
C TYR A 43 18.29 -6.01 -13.21
N LYS A 44 18.11 -4.74 -13.61
CA LYS A 44 17.58 -3.70 -12.71
C LYS A 44 16.13 -3.94 -12.30
N LYS A 45 15.32 -4.57 -13.15
CA LYS A 45 13.94 -4.95 -12.81
C LYS A 45 13.89 -6.12 -11.83
N ASP A 46 14.82 -7.08 -11.95
CA ASP A 46 14.88 -8.27 -11.09
C ASP A 46 15.48 -7.97 -9.70
N ALA A 47 16.32 -6.95 -9.61
CA ALA A 47 16.87 -6.51 -8.33
C ALA A 47 15.76 -5.97 -7.43
N VAL A 48 15.31 -6.77 -6.47
CA VAL A 48 14.27 -6.43 -5.49
C VAL A 48 14.59 -5.10 -4.82
N GLU A 49 13.67 -4.14 -4.87
CA GLU A 49 13.72 -2.89 -4.14
C GLU A 49 13.96 -3.17 -2.64
N GLY A 50 15.09 -2.73 -2.12
CA GLY A 50 15.37 -2.78 -0.67
C GLY A 50 16.55 -3.65 -0.24
N THR A 51 17.18 -4.44 -1.11
CA THR A 51 18.49 -5.04 -0.83
C THR A 51 19.57 -4.01 -1.14
N GLU A 52 20.48 -3.74 -0.19
CA GLU A 52 21.71 -3.00 -0.48
C GLU A 52 22.33 -3.59 -1.75
N LYS A 53 22.58 -2.75 -2.75
CA LYS A 53 23.19 -3.12 -4.03
C LYS A 53 24.57 -3.71 -3.76
N THR A 54 24.63 -5.00 -3.47
CA THR A 54 25.86 -5.74 -3.55
C THR A 54 26.34 -5.63 -5.00
N LYS A 55 27.59 -5.26 -5.17
CA LYS A 55 28.19 -5.12 -6.49
C LYS A 55 27.96 -6.42 -7.27
N LEU A 56 27.35 -6.34 -8.45
CA LEU A 56 27.09 -7.50 -9.32
C LEU A 56 28.37 -8.29 -9.54
N THR A 57 28.37 -9.56 -9.15
CA THR A 57 29.50 -10.43 -9.43
C THR A 57 29.38 -11.04 -10.83
N ARG A 58 30.52 -11.52 -11.38
CA ARG A 58 30.49 -12.20 -12.66
C ARG A 58 29.63 -13.47 -12.63
N GLU A 59 29.65 -14.20 -11.54
CA GLU A 59 28.85 -15.41 -11.36
C GLU A 59 27.36 -15.09 -11.36
N ASP A 60 26.93 -14.01 -10.69
CA ASP A 60 25.53 -13.56 -10.68
C ASP A 60 25.09 -13.11 -12.07
N ALA A 61 25.95 -12.38 -12.79
CA ALA A 61 25.67 -11.97 -14.15
C ALA A 61 25.51 -13.18 -15.11
N GLU A 62 26.37 -14.21 -14.96
CA GLU A 62 26.27 -15.44 -15.75
C GLU A 62 24.99 -16.23 -15.41
N LYS A 63 24.64 -16.35 -14.15
CA LYS A 63 23.38 -16.99 -13.72
C LYS A 63 22.16 -16.28 -14.29
N PHE A 64 22.12 -14.95 -14.14
CA PHE A 64 21.00 -14.14 -14.66
C PHE A 64 20.91 -14.22 -16.18
N LEU A 65 22.03 -14.10 -16.88
CA LEU A 65 22.05 -14.24 -18.35
C LEU A 65 21.52 -15.60 -18.80
N ASN A 66 21.88 -16.68 -18.11
CA ASN A 66 21.38 -18.01 -18.43
C ASN A 66 19.88 -18.14 -18.22
N LEU A 67 19.31 -17.52 -17.17
CA LEU A 67 17.85 -17.45 -16.96
C LEU A 67 17.15 -16.75 -18.12
N ILE A 68 17.69 -15.61 -18.57
CA ILE A 68 17.14 -14.88 -19.73
C ILE A 68 17.24 -15.70 -21.01
N ILE A 69 18.35 -16.38 -21.24
CA ILE A 69 18.53 -17.26 -22.41
C ILE A 69 17.47 -18.38 -22.39
N ASP A 70 17.29 -19.04 -21.27
CA ASP A 70 16.32 -20.14 -21.13
C ASP A 70 14.88 -19.66 -21.32
N TYR A 71 14.54 -18.47 -20.80
CA TYR A 71 13.28 -17.81 -21.06
C TYR A 71 13.07 -17.53 -22.55
N LYS A 72 14.04 -16.87 -23.20
CA LYS A 72 13.95 -16.53 -24.64
C LYS A 72 13.84 -17.76 -25.53
N LEU A 73 14.58 -18.83 -25.23
CA LEU A 73 14.47 -20.09 -25.97
C LEU A 73 13.04 -20.67 -25.92
N LYS A 74 12.37 -20.58 -24.79
CA LYS A 74 10.96 -21.01 -24.67
C LYS A 74 10.02 -20.15 -25.50
N ILE A 75 10.24 -18.83 -25.51
CA ILE A 75 9.44 -17.91 -26.35
C ILE A 75 9.68 -18.15 -27.83
N ILE A 76 10.93 -18.36 -28.26
CA ILE A 76 11.28 -18.72 -29.65
C ILE A 76 10.58 -20.02 -30.03
N GLU A 77 10.57 -21.03 -29.16
CA GLU A 77 9.84 -22.28 -29.41
C GLU A 77 8.33 -22.05 -29.55
N ALA A 78 7.74 -21.21 -28.67
CA ALA A 78 6.32 -20.87 -28.74
C ALA A 78 5.96 -20.20 -30.08
N HIS A 79 6.81 -19.25 -30.54
CA HIS A 79 6.63 -18.63 -31.87
C HIS A 79 6.82 -19.61 -32.99
N SER A 80 7.80 -20.51 -32.93
CA SER A 80 8.03 -21.53 -33.96
C SER A 80 6.85 -22.49 -34.13
N ARG A 81 6.06 -22.67 -33.06
CA ARG A 81 4.79 -23.43 -33.07
C ARG A 81 3.57 -22.60 -33.43
N ASN A 82 3.77 -21.33 -33.73
CA ASN A 82 2.69 -20.41 -34.07
C ASN A 82 1.64 -20.20 -32.94
N LEU A 83 2.04 -20.36 -31.67
CA LEU A 83 1.15 -20.21 -30.51
C LEU A 83 0.63 -18.77 -30.33
N GLN A 84 1.35 -17.77 -30.85
CA GLN A 84 0.89 -16.37 -30.83
C GLN A 84 -0.43 -16.18 -31.60
N ASN A 85 -0.83 -17.12 -32.49
CA ASN A 85 -2.09 -17.11 -33.22
C ASN A 85 -3.16 -18.03 -32.59
N ASP A 86 -2.88 -18.66 -31.44
CA ASP A 86 -3.89 -19.40 -30.68
C ASP A 86 -5.02 -18.45 -30.26
N SER A 87 -6.27 -18.83 -30.51
CA SER A 87 -7.43 -17.98 -30.28
C SER A 87 -7.62 -17.61 -28.83
N SER A 88 -7.23 -18.49 -27.89
CA SER A 88 -7.30 -18.20 -26.43
C SER A 88 -6.27 -17.16 -26.04
N ILE A 89 -5.04 -17.26 -26.56
CA ILE A 89 -3.96 -16.28 -26.32
C ILE A 89 -4.33 -14.91 -26.90
N GLN A 90 -4.84 -14.88 -28.12
CA GLN A 90 -5.28 -13.65 -28.79
C GLN A 90 -6.39 -12.96 -27.98
N LYS A 91 -7.42 -13.71 -27.55
CA LYS A 91 -8.51 -13.18 -26.74
C LYS A 91 -8.01 -12.64 -25.40
N GLU A 92 -7.15 -13.37 -24.72
CA GLU A 92 -6.61 -12.95 -23.42
C GLU A 92 -5.71 -11.72 -23.55
N ARG A 93 -4.86 -11.68 -24.57
CA ARG A 93 -4.03 -10.51 -24.91
C ARG A 93 -4.88 -9.27 -25.17
N GLU A 94 -5.94 -9.37 -25.96
CA GLU A 94 -6.83 -8.25 -26.26
C GLU A 94 -7.59 -7.79 -25.02
N ASN A 95 -8.14 -8.71 -24.24
CA ASN A 95 -8.89 -8.40 -23.03
C ASN A 95 -8.04 -7.65 -21.98
N ASN A 96 -6.77 -8.00 -21.85
CA ASN A 96 -5.89 -7.42 -20.84
C ASN A 96 -5.08 -6.21 -21.34
N ARG A 97 -4.96 -6.02 -22.65
CA ARG A 97 -4.20 -4.91 -23.24
C ARG A 97 -4.63 -3.55 -22.71
N ALA A 98 -5.94 -3.32 -22.66
CA ALA A 98 -6.50 -2.07 -22.17
C ALA A 98 -6.24 -1.85 -20.68
N SER A 99 -6.37 -2.90 -19.86
CA SER A 99 -6.14 -2.80 -18.40
C SER A 99 -4.67 -2.57 -18.07
N VAL A 100 -3.75 -3.22 -18.75
CA VAL A 100 -2.30 -2.99 -18.58
C VAL A 100 -1.93 -1.57 -19.03
N ALA A 101 -2.43 -1.12 -20.18
CA ALA A 101 -2.21 0.24 -20.65
C ALA A 101 -2.77 1.27 -19.67
N ARG A 102 -3.99 1.07 -19.15
CA ARG A 102 -4.63 1.95 -18.17
C ARG A 102 -3.81 2.06 -16.88
N ALA A 103 -3.36 0.93 -16.33
CA ALA A 103 -2.55 0.94 -15.11
C ALA A 103 -1.24 1.75 -15.32
N TYR A 104 -0.58 1.55 -16.44
CA TYR A 104 0.64 2.29 -16.80
C TYR A 104 0.37 3.79 -16.96
N ILE A 105 -0.68 4.18 -17.67
CA ILE A 105 -1.02 5.59 -17.91
C ILE A 105 -1.42 6.31 -16.62
N ILE A 106 -2.19 5.65 -15.74
CA ILE A 106 -2.52 6.20 -14.42
C ILE A 106 -1.24 6.46 -13.61
N GLU A 107 -0.29 5.53 -13.59
CA GLU A 107 0.98 5.75 -12.89
C GLU A 107 1.75 6.92 -13.50
N LYS A 108 1.88 6.98 -14.85
CA LYS A 108 2.69 7.99 -15.55
C LYS A 108 2.08 9.38 -15.62
N GLU A 109 0.78 9.49 -15.86
CA GLU A 109 0.13 10.78 -16.12
C GLU A 109 -0.59 11.34 -14.88
N LEU A 110 -0.92 10.49 -13.90
CA LEU A 110 -1.55 10.92 -12.66
C LEU A 110 -0.60 10.80 -11.46
N VAL A 111 -0.14 9.58 -11.15
CA VAL A 111 0.54 9.31 -9.86
C VAL A 111 1.91 9.95 -9.80
N GLU A 112 2.81 9.69 -10.75
CA GLU A 112 4.18 10.24 -10.73
C GLU A 112 4.21 11.77 -10.65
N PRO A 113 3.43 12.54 -11.46
CA PRO A 113 3.39 13.99 -11.33
C PRO A 113 2.82 14.46 -9.99
N ALA A 114 1.77 13.79 -9.50
CA ALA A 114 1.15 14.13 -8.24
C ALA A 114 2.09 13.88 -7.04
N LEU A 115 2.85 12.79 -7.03
CA LEU A 115 3.85 12.52 -5.98
C LEU A 115 4.94 13.58 -5.94
N LYS A 116 5.44 14.02 -7.11
CA LYS A 116 6.42 15.09 -7.20
C LYS A 116 5.84 16.41 -6.67
N GLN A 117 4.61 16.74 -7.04
CA GLN A 117 3.93 17.94 -6.54
C GLN A 117 3.69 17.85 -5.03
N PHE A 118 3.27 16.68 -4.54
CA PHE A 118 3.07 16.44 -3.11
C PHE A 118 4.36 16.66 -2.31
N TYR A 119 5.49 16.13 -2.80
CA TYR A 119 6.81 16.34 -2.20
C TYR A 119 7.24 17.82 -2.26
N GLU A 120 7.05 18.50 -3.39
CA GLU A 120 7.39 19.94 -3.50
C GLU A 120 6.57 20.77 -2.50
N ARG A 121 5.28 20.48 -2.32
CA ARG A 121 4.44 21.11 -1.31
C ARG A 121 4.91 20.83 0.12
N ARG A 122 5.43 19.63 0.40
CA ARG A 122 6.01 19.31 1.73
C ARG A 122 7.24 20.14 2.08
N LYS A 123 7.91 20.71 1.12
CA LYS A 123 9.04 21.63 1.38
C LYS A 123 8.60 22.96 2.00
N GLU A 124 7.31 23.21 2.06
CA GLU A 124 6.75 24.46 2.55
C GLU A 124 5.78 24.22 3.70
N ILE A 125 5.83 25.14 4.66
CA ILE A 125 4.86 25.24 5.75
C ILE A 125 4.09 26.54 5.55
N LEU A 126 2.77 26.45 5.46
CA LEU A 126 1.85 27.55 5.30
C LEU A 126 1.19 27.86 6.65
N HIS A 127 1.15 29.14 7.04
CA HIS A 127 0.42 29.59 8.22
C HIS A 127 -0.85 30.31 7.77
N LEU A 128 -2.00 29.86 8.25
CA LEU A 128 -3.31 30.26 7.73
C LEU A 128 -4.21 30.83 8.81
N HIS A 129 -5.02 31.80 8.41
CA HIS A 129 -6.24 32.19 9.10
C HIS A 129 -7.45 31.73 8.29
N HIS A 130 -8.60 31.54 8.96
CA HIS A 130 -9.82 31.10 8.30
C HIS A 130 -11.11 31.76 8.81
N ILE A 131 -12.14 31.76 7.98
CA ILE A 131 -13.52 32.06 8.33
C ILE A 131 -14.36 30.88 7.87
N PHE A 132 -15.06 30.23 8.80
CA PHE A 132 -15.85 29.04 8.53
C PHE A 132 -17.33 29.33 8.56
N PHE A 133 -18.09 28.76 7.60
CA PHE A 133 -19.55 28.83 7.48
C PHE A 133 -20.09 27.40 7.42
N ALA A 134 -20.79 27.00 8.47
CA ALA A 134 -21.28 25.63 8.63
C ALA A 134 -22.52 25.33 7.78
N PHE A 135 -22.61 24.11 7.29
CA PHE A 135 -23.87 23.59 6.79
C PHE A 135 -24.80 23.21 7.96
N PRO A 136 -26.14 23.30 7.78
CA PRO A 136 -27.08 22.74 8.73
C PRO A 136 -26.90 21.21 8.84
N LEU A 137 -27.33 20.61 9.96
CA LEU A 137 -27.11 19.18 10.26
C LEU A 137 -27.64 18.20 9.18
N ARG A 138 -28.61 18.62 8.36
CA ARG A 138 -29.12 17.87 7.22
C ARG A 138 -29.33 18.84 6.06
N PRO A 139 -28.28 19.20 5.34
CA PRO A 139 -28.37 20.24 4.31
C PRO A 139 -29.18 19.76 3.09
N TYR A 140 -30.08 20.60 2.64
CA TYR A 140 -30.70 20.52 1.31
C TYR A 140 -29.84 21.30 0.30
N LYS A 141 -30.07 21.05 -0.99
CA LYS A 141 -29.32 21.76 -2.05
C LYS A 141 -29.43 23.27 -2.00
N GLY A 142 -30.59 23.80 -1.51
CA GLY A 142 -30.82 25.23 -1.29
C GLY A 142 -29.97 25.79 -0.15
N ASP A 143 -29.79 25.03 0.93
CA ASP A 143 -29.04 25.48 2.11
C ASP A 143 -27.55 25.68 1.78
N THR A 144 -26.96 24.80 0.95
CA THR A 144 -25.58 24.93 0.52
C THR A 144 -25.34 26.20 -0.31
N LEU A 145 -26.32 26.59 -1.13
CA LEU A 145 -26.28 27.83 -1.91
C LEU A 145 -26.40 29.08 -1.03
N ASP A 146 -27.26 29.03 0.01
CA ASP A 146 -27.38 30.13 0.98
C ASP A 146 -26.07 30.34 1.75
N VAL A 147 -25.48 29.25 2.27
CA VAL A 147 -24.19 29.30 2.98
C VAL A 147 -23.08 29.86 2.07
N TYR A 148 -23.02 29.42 0.81
CA TYR A 148 -22.12 29.98 -0.19
C TYR A 148 -22.31 31.49 -0.37
N SER A 149 -23.56 31.91 -0.49
CA SER A 149 -23.91 33.32 -0.70
C SER A 149 -23.54 34.20 0.51
N ARG A 150 -23.67 33.66 1.74
CA ARG A 150 -23.22 34.32 2.97
C ARG A 150 -21.71 34.50 2.99
N ALA A 151 -20.96 33.45 2.62
CA ALA A 151 -19.51 33.50 2.54
C ALA A 151 -19.02 34.48 1.46
N MET A 152 -19.69 34.54 0.29
CA MET A 152 -19.36 35.51 -0.77
C MET A 152 -19.54 36.97 -0.32
N LYS A 153 -20.59 37.30 0.45
CA LYS A 153 -20.76 38.63 1.03
C LYS A 153 -19.62 39.05 1.93
N VAL A 154 -19.09 38.07 2.74
CA VAL A 154 -17.93 38.34 3.60
C VAL A 154 -16.66 38.56 2.77
N ILE A 155 -16.50 37.85 1.66
CA ILE A 155 -15.39 38.08 0.71
C ILE A 155 -15.47 39.51 0.14
N GLU A 156 -16.66 40.04 -0.15
CA GLU A 156 -16.83 41.43 -0.59
C GLU A 156 -16.47 42.42 0.53
N GLU A 157 -16.87 42.16 1.79
CA GLU A 157 -16.51 42.98 2.95
C GLU A 157 -14.99 43.01 3.21
N LEU A 158 -14.22 41.98 2.83
CA LEU A 158 -12.75 41.91 2.97
C LEU A 158 -12.02 42.99 2.18
N ASN A 159 -12.66 43.64 1.23
CA ASN A 159 -12.10 44.80 0.53
C ASN A 159 -12.01 46.05 1.42
N HIS A 160 -12.77 46.10 2.54
CA HIS A 160 -12.93 47.30 3.39
C HIS A 160 -12.63 47.03 4.86
N ALA A 161 -12.40 45.76 5.28
CA ALA A 161 -12.17 45.40 6.65
C ALA A 161 -11.06 44.33 6.77
N SER A 162 -10.44 44.26 7.95
CA SER A 162 -9.39 43.24 8.18
C SER A 162 -9.98 41.84 8.28
N PHE A 163 -9.21 40.85 7.83
CA PHE A 163 -9.61 39.46 7.87
C PHE A 163 -10.02 39.00 9.27
N ASP A 164 -9.20 39.32 10.28
CA ASP A 164 -9.43 38.88 11.66
C ASP A 164 -10.70 39.51 12.27
N SER A 165 -11.00 40.78 11.93
CA SER A 165 -12.22 41.43 12.42
C SER A 165 -13.49 40.77 11.85
N LEU A 166 -13.44 40.39 10.54
CA LEU A 166 -14.56 39.67 9.92
C LEU A 166 -14.65 38.25 10.38
N ALA A 167 -13.52 37.59 10.68
CA ALA A 167 -13.51 36.26 11.26
C ALA A 167 -14.20 36.22 12.64
N LEU A 168 -13.87 37.16 13.51
CA LEU A 168 -14.53 37.30 14.80
C LEU A 168 -16.03 37.58 14.71
N LYS A 169 -16.45 38.32 13.66
CA LYS A 169 -17.85 38.70 13.43
C LYS A 169 -18.67 37.55 12.82
N TYR A 170 -18.13 36.83 11.84
CA TYR A 170 -18.88 35.96 10.96
C TYR A 170 -18.52 34.48 11.07
N SER A 171 -17.33 34.09 11.56
CA SER A 171 -16.95 32.69 11.62
C SER A 171 -17.86 31.92 12.57
N GLU A 172 -18.32 30.78 12.09
CA GLU A 172 -19.12 29.82 12.85
C GLU A 172 -18.27 28.75 13.53
N ASP A 173 -16.93 28.80 13.37
CA ASP A 173 -16.02 27.99 14.21
C ASP A 173 -15.98 28.57 15.63
N PRO A 174 -16.38 27.78 16.66
CA PRO A 174 -16.35 28.21 18.05
C PRO A 174 -14.95 28.60 18.57
N ASN A 175 -13.91 28.08 17.95
CA ASN A 175 -12.52 28.38 18.35
C ASN A 175 -12.09 29.78 17.94
N VAL A 176 -12.60 30.34 16.85
CA VAL A 176 -12.27 31.69 16.38
C VAL A 176 -12.58 32.74 17.45
N LYS A 177 -13.67 32.57 18.21
CA LYS A 177 -14.02 33.46 19.31
C LYS A 177 -13.09 33.38 20.52
N LYS A 178 -12.31 32.29 20.63
CA LYS A 178 -11.41 32.02 21.79
C LYS A 178 -9.97 32.38 21.48
N ILE A 179 -9.50 32.05 20.29
CA ILE A 179 -8.09 32.14 19.90
C ILE A 179 -7.86 32.99 18.64
N GLY A 180 -8.90 33.64 18.08
CA GLY A 180 -8.82 34.38 16.82
C GLY A 180 -8.96 33.47 15.58
N ALA A 181 -8.75 34.05 14.40
CA ALA A 181 -8.87 33.37 13.13
C ALA A 181 -7.73 32.37 12.83
N ASP A 182 -6.74 32.29 13.69
CA ASP A 182 -5.52 31.48 13.49
C ASP A 182 -5.85 29.99 13.42
N LEU A 183 -5.65 29.39 12.24
CA LEU A 183 -5.80 27.95 11.98
C LEU A 183 -4.48 27.20 12.22
N GLY A 184 -3.37 27.91 12.32
CA GLY A 184 -2.04 27.36 12.50
C GLY A 184 -1.30 26.98 11.21
N ASN A 185 -0.26 26.19 11.38
CA ASN A 185 0.58 25.72 10.30
C ASN A 185 -0.02 24.49 9.62
N ILE A 186 0.10 24.42 8.30
CA ILE A 186 -0.22 23.23 7.51
C ILE A 186 0.90 22.91 6.53
N SER A 187 0.99 21.63 6.20
CA SER A 187 1.81 21.05 5.13
C SER A 187 0.99 20.08 4.29
N SER A 188 1.53 19.61 3.18
CA SER A 188 0.82 18.70 2.26
C SER A 188 0.46 17.36 2.91
N GLY A 189 -0.75 16.90 2.67
CA GLY A 189 -1.30 15.65 3.19
C GLY A 189 -1.99 15.76 4.55
N GLN A 190 -2.12 16.97 5.11
CA GLN A 190 -2.75 17.20 6.42
C GLN A 190 -4.20 17.65 6.36
N LYS A 191 -4.64 18.14 5.20
CA LYS A 191 -6.00 18.66 4.97
C LYS A 191 -6.60 18.06 3.71
N GLU A 192 -7.89 18.25 3.55
CA GLU A 192 -8.61 17.82 2.35
C GLU A 192 -8.01 18.43 1.08
N PRO A 193 -8.00 17.72 -0.06
CA PRO A 193 -7.36 18.18 -1.30
C PRO A 193 -7.82 19.54 -1.79
N LEU A 194 -9.12 19.85 -1.69
CA LEU A 194 -9.68 21.17 -2.10
C LEU A 194 -9.12 22.31 -1.24
N PHE A 195 -9.00 22.07 0.07
CA PHE A 195 -8.42 23.02 0.99
C PHE A 195 -6.95 23.29 0.66
N GLU A 196 -6.15 22.23 0.53
CA GLU A 196 -4.73 22.38 0.19
C GLU A 196 -4.52 23.06 -1.16
N ASP A 197 -5.28 22.68 -2.18
CA ASP A 197 -5.19 23.29 -3.51
C ASP A 197 -5.52 24.78 -3.50
N ALA A 198 -6.44 25.21 -2.63
CA ALA A 198 -6.72 26.62 -2.44
C ALA A 198 -5.56 27.34 -1.73
N CYS A 199 -5.04 26.76 -0.63
CA CYS A 199 -3.95 27.36 0.15
C CYS A 199 -2.66 27.52 -0.63
N TYR A 200 -2.22 26.47 -1.34
CA TYR A 200 -0.96 26.51 -2.10
C TYR A 200 -0.99 27.47 -3.29
N LYS A 201 -2.17 27.90 -3.76
CA LYS A 201 -2.34 28.92 -4.81
C LYS A 201 -2.22 30.35 -4.29
N LEU A 202 -2.41 30.59 -2.98
CA LEU A 202 -2.35 31.92 -2.40
C LEU A 202 -0.91 32.41 -2.28
N GLN A 203 -0.72 33.70 -2.42
CA GLN A 203 0.49 34.42 -2.01
C GLN A 203 0.32 34.92 -0.56
N VAL A 204 1.43 35.19 0.12
CA VAL A 204 1.39 35.75 1.47
C VAL A 204 0.65 37.11 1.46
N GLY A 205 -0.35 37.24 2.33
CA GLY A 205 -1.25 38.40 2.38
C GLY A 205 -2.50 38.27 1.51
N GLU A 206 -2.68 37.16 0.80
CA GLU A 206 -3.88 36.88 0.00
C GLU A 206 -4.88 35.99 0.71
N TYR A 207 -6.16 36.17 0.34
CA TYR A 207 -7.26 35.29 0.75
C TYR A 207 -7.97 34.69 -0.47
N THR A 208 -8.68 33.59 -0.29
CA THR A 208 -9.45 32.93 -1.35
C THR A 208 -10.56 33.82 -1.87
N LYS A 209 -10.62 34.02 -3.19
CA LYS A 209 -11.64 34.89 -3.85
C LYS A 209 -12.99 34.20 -4.03
N THR A 210 -13.05 32.90 -3.76
CA THR A 210 -14.28 32.09 -3.68
C THR A 210 -14.23 31.20 -2.44
N PRO A 211 -15.37 30.96 -1.78
CA PRO A 211 -15.40 30.04 -0.64
C PRO A 211 -14.98 28.63 -1.05
N VAL A 212 -14.13 28.01 -0.24
CA VAL A 212 -13.65 26.64 -0.43
C VAL A 212 -14.65 25.67 0.17
N LEU A 213 -15.13 24.73 -0.65
CA LEU A 213 -16.08 23.72 -0.20
C LEU A 213 -15.39 22.67 0.67
N MET A 214 -15.89 22.49 1.88
CA MET A 214 -15.47 21.49 2.84
C MET A 214 -16.62 20.54 3.17
N PRO A 215 -16.37 19.36 3.77
CA PRO A 215 -17.43 18.42 4.10
C PRO A 215 -18.55 18.99 5.00
N LEU A 216 -18.19 19.93 5.87
CA LEU A 216 -19.12 20.50 6.87
C LEU A 216 -19.57 21.94 6.56
N GLY A 217 -19.09 22.55 5.47
CA GLY A 217 -19.43 23.94 5.16
C GLY A 217 -18.53 24.57 4.09
N TYR A 218 -18.38 25.88 4.17
CA TYR A 218 -17.45 26.63 3.33
C TYR A 218 -16.40 27.36 4.17
N GLU A 219 -15.19 27.47 3.64
CA GLU A 219 -14.12 28.24 4.27
C GLU A 219 -13.59 29.36 3.37
N ILE A 220 -13.28 30.50 3.97
CA ILE A 220 -12.47 31.54 3.37
C ILE A 220 -11.10 31.43 4.05
N LEU A 221 -10.04 31.28 3.27
CA LEU A 221 -8.68 31.06 3.75
C LEU A 221 -7.81 32.26 3.47
N PHE A 222 -6.94 32.63 4.42
CA PHE A 222 -6.01 33.73 4.31
C PHE A 222 -4.60 33.23 4.65
N LEU A 223 -3.66 33.40 3.73
CA LEU A 223 -2.27 33.00 3.93
C LEU A 223 -1.48 34.14 4.59
N THR A 224 -1.13 33.96 5.86
CA THR A 224 -0.39 34.94 6.64
C THR A 224 1.11 34.82 6.50
N SER A 225 1.63 33.60 6.37
CA SER A 225 3.06 33.36 6.09
C SER A 225 3.29 32.05 5.34
N ARG A 226 4.42 32.00 4.63
CA ARG A 226 4.94 30.83 3.93
C ARG A 226 6.42 30.72 4.22
N ARG A 227 6.87 29.57 4.68
CA ARG A 227 8.28 29.31 4.98
C ARG A 227 8.72 27.94 4.51
N GLN A 228 10.02 27.77 4.29
CA GLN A 228 10.58 26.46 3.98
C GLN A 228 10.58 25.58 5.23
N GLN A 229 10.26 24.31 5.03
CA GLN A 229 10.43 23.25 6.04
C GLN A 229 11.92 22.98 6.23
N ARG A 230 12.35 22.90 7.49
CA ARG A 230 13.77 22.69 7.85
C ARG A 230 14.12 21.22 8.06
N GLY A 231 13.12 20.34 8.03
CA GLY A 231 13.30 18.90 8.18
C GLY A 231 12.79 18.35 9.52
N THR A 232 13.56 17.47 10.16
CA THR A 232 13.17 16.81 11.39
C THR A 232 13.99 17.26 12.59
N LEU A 233 13.34 17.25 13.75
CA LEU A 233 13.94 17.55 15.06
C LEU A 233 13.91 16.31 15.93
N ASP A 234 15.06 15.90 16.45
CA ASP A 234 15.15 14.92 17.54
C ASP A 234 15.16 15.68 18.87
N LEU A 235 14.16 15.41 19.73
CA LEU A 235 13.87 16.23 20.90
C LEU A 235 13.92 15.43 22.20
N ALA A 236 14.33 16.12 23.25
CA ALA A 236 14.15 15.69 24.64
C ALA A 236 13.52 16.81 25.46
N HIS A 237 12.89 16.47 26.59
CA HIS A 237 12.22 17.45 27.44
C HIS A 237 12.42 17.24 28.94
N ILE A 238 12.22 18.32 29.70
CA ILE A 238 12.01 18.34 31.14
C ILE A 238 10.61 18.85 31.38
N VAL A 239 9.75 18.09 32.05
CA VAL A 239 8.36 18.44 32.35
C VAL A 239 8.20 18.87 33.76
N LEU A 240 7.60 20.03 33.99
CA LEU A 240 7.29 20.62 35.30
C LEU A 240 5.79 20.90 35.40
N ASN A 241 5.06 20.08 36.12
CA ASN A 241 3.60 20.20 36.24
C ASN A 241 3.20 21.28 37.25
N PHE A 242 2.06 21.95 37.00
CA PHE A 242 1.42 22.78 37.99
C PHE A 242 0.91 21.90 39.16
N PRO A 243 1.16 22.26 40.43
CA PRO A 243 0.57 21.55 41.56
C PRO A 243 -0.94 21.80 41.68
N ASP A 244 -1.39 22.98 41.26
CA ASP A 244 -2.79 23.40 41.21
C ASP A 244 -2.98 24.45 40.09
N LYS A 245 -4.21 24.97 39.93
CA LYS A 245 -4.55 25.95 38.88
C LYS A 245 -4.48 27.41 39.34
N THR A 246 -3.77 27.72 40.44
CA THR A 246 -3.64 29.07 40.93
C THR A 246 -2.54 29.85 40.24
N ALA A 247 -2.70 31.16 40.09
CA ALA A 247 -1.69 32.03 39.48
C ALA A 247 -0.35 31.99 40.27
N GLY A 248 -0.40 31.79 41.58
CA GLY A 248 0.80 31.65 42.42
C GLY A 248 1.58 30.37 42.10
N ALA A 249 0.89 29.26 41.89
CA ALA A 249 1.50 28.01 41.46
C ALA A 249 2.15 28.12 40.07
N GLU A 250 1.50 28.81 39.15
CA GLU A 250 2.04 29.05 37.80
C GLU A 250 3.35 29.83 37.83
N ILE A 251 3.42 30.93 38.65
CA ILE A 251 4.61 31.72 38.80
C ILE A 251 5.75 30.91 39.43
N ALA A 252 5.47 30.16 40.49
CA ALA A 252 6.47 29.34 41.18
C ALA A 252 7.08 28.26 40.27
N VAL A 253 6.26 27.63 39.43
CA VAL A 253 6.74 26.62 38.45
C VAL A 253 7.55 27.28 37.35
N LEU A 254 7.16 28.46 36.86
CA LEU A 254 7.95 29.23 35.89
C LEU A 254 9.32 29.63 36.44
N ASP A 255 9.39 30.11 37.67
CA ASP A 255 10.67 30.47 38.31
C ASP A 255 11.56 29.25 38.52
N SER A 256 10.95 28.10 38.86
CA SER A 256 11.66 26.82 38.93
C SER A 256 12.21 26.40 37.55
N ALA A 257 11.42 26.54 36.50
CA ALA A 257 11.85 26.23 35.15
C ALA A 257 12.99 27.12 34.68
N ARG A 258 12.93 28.44 34.95
CA ARG A 258 14.02 29.39 34.67
C ARG A 258 15.31 29.05 35.43
N MET A 259 15.20 28.72 36.72
CA MET A 259 16.34 28.27 37.54
C MET A 259 17.00 27.02 36.93
N ILE A 260 16.20 26.06 36.43
CA ILE A 260 16.73 24.85 35.77
C ILE A 260 17.43 25.20 34.46
N CYS A 261 16.86 26.08 33.63
CA CYS A 261 17.52 26.58 32.41
C CYS A 261 18.89 27.21 32.78
N ASP A 262 18.94 28.05 33.80
CA ASP A 262 20.19 28.70 34.27
C ASP A 262 21.22 27.68 34.71
N LYS A 263 20.83 26.63 35.42
CA LYS A 263 21.74 25.57 35.84
C LYS A 263 22.30 24.79 34.64
N ILE A 264 21.45 24.46 33.68
CA ILE A 264 21.88 23.75 32.45
C ILE A 264 22.84 24.64 31.66
N ASN A 265 22.55 25.92 31.51
CA ASN A 265 23.41 26.87 30.81
C ASN A 265 24.75 27.09 31.52
N LYS A 266 24.80 26.85 32.84
CA LYS A 266 26.02 26.88 33.66
C LYS A 266 26.76 25.56 33.74
N GLY A 267 26.32 24.53 32.98
CA GLY A 267 27.05 23.28 32.83
C GLY A 267 26.42 22.04 33.47
N LEU A 268 25.22 22.15 34.11
CA LEU A 268 24.51 20.97 34.55
C LEU A 268 24.12 20.12 33.33
N PRO A 269 24.50 18.82 33.22
CA PRO A 269 24.09 17.95 32.15
C PRO A 269 22.57 17.85 32.07
N PHE A 270 22.02 17.91 30.82
CA PHE A 270 20.56 17.86 30.62
C PHE A 270 19.95 16.55 31.15
N ASP A 271 20.60 15.43 30.98
CA ASP A 271 20.13 14.11 31.42
C ASP A 271 20.07 14.02 32.96
N GLU A 272 21.02 14.66 33.64
CA GLU A 272 21.00 14.81 35.10
C GLU A 272 19.85 15.72 35.53
N ALA A 273 19.64 16.83 34.85
CA ALA A 273 18.50 17.72 35.10
C ALA A 273 17.14 17.02 34.88
N VAL A 274 17.01 16.16 33.85
CA VAL A 274 15.83 15.30 33.64
C VAL A 274 15.60 14.41 34.84
N SER A 275 16.63 13.73 35.31
CA SER A 275 16.55 12.79 36.46
C SER A 275 16.13 13.47 37.76
N ILE A 276 16.61 14.70 37.98
CA ILE A 276 16.35 15.47 39.22
C ILE A 276 14.98 16.14 39.17
N TYR A 277 14.63 16.79 38.07
CA TYR A 277 13.53 17.76 38.01
C TYR A 277 12.32 17.32 37.22
N SER A 278 12.47 16.43 36.21
CA SER A 278 11.36 16.07 35.33
C SER A 278 10.30 15.25 36.06
N LYS A 279 9.05 15.56 35.78
CA LYS A 279 7.90 14.75 36.18
C LYS A 279 7.62 13.57 35.21
N ASP A 280 8.07 13.65 33.97
CA ASP A 280 8.08 12.52 33.05
C ASP A 280 9.37 11.69 33.23
N ARG A 281 9.31 10.73 34.17
CA ARG A 281 10.43 9.83 34.50
C ARG A 281 10.42 8.52 33.69
N LYS A 282 9.43 8.33 32.85
CA LYS A 282 9.30 7.10 32.02
C LYS A 282 10.21 7.11 30.81
N ARG A 283 10.68 8.29 30.41
CA ARG A 283 11.48 8.48 29.20
C ARG A 283 12.96 8.55 29.56
N GLU A 284 13.71 7.62 29.04
CA GLU A 284 15.16 7.60 29.23
C GLU A 284 15.78 8.89 28.67
N HIS A 285 16.58 9.57 29.51
CA HIS A 285 17.20 10.87 29.20
C HIS A 285 16.22 11.97 28.75
N GLY A 286 14.91 11.82 29.05
CA GLY A 286 13.87 12.75 28.63
C GLY A 286 13.57 12.71 27.12
N LYS A 287 14.07 11.75 26.38
CA LYS A 287 13.93 11.66 24.91
C LYS A 287 12.48 11.43 24.50
N ILE A 288 11.93 12.33 23.66
CA ILE A 288 10.53 12.24 23.19
C ILE A 288 10.40 11.73 21.74
N GLY A 289 11.51 11.68 21.01
CA GLY A 289 11.57 11.13 19.66
C GLY A 289 11.87 12.18 18.60
N THR A 290 11.74 11.77 17.35
CA THR A 290 11.99 12.58 16.16
C THR A 290 10.66 13.08 15.58
N PHE A 291 10.57 14.37 15.29
CA PHE A 291 9.36 15.03 14.78
C PHE A 291 9.69 15.79 13.50
N GLU A 292 8.83 15.69 12.49
CA GLU A 292 8.85 16.64 11.38
C GLU A 292 8.33 17.99 11.87
N GLU A 293 8.88 19.08 11.35
CA GLU A 293 8.52 20.44 11.79
C GLU A 293 7.03 20.76 11.57
N ASP A 294 6.40 20.19 10.56
CA ASP A 294 4.98 20.36 10.25
C ASP A 294 4.04 19.64 11.23
N ASN A 295 4.55 18.65 11.98
CA ASN A 295 3.81 17.94 13.02
C ASN A 295 3.89 18.61 14.39
N LEU A 296 4.60 19.73 14.50
CA LEU A 296 4.74 20.48 15.74
C LEU A 296 3.80 21.69 15.77
N PHE A 297 3.23 21.96 16.94
CA PHE A 297 2.43 23.16 17.14
C PHE A 297 3.21 24.46 16.84
N ALA A 298 2.57 25.46 16.31
CA ALA A 298 3.20 26.72 15.89
C ALA A 298 4.02 27.38 17.03
N PHE A 299 3.50 27.40 18.26
CA PHE A 299 4.20 27.98 19.42
C PHE A 299 5.47 27.21 19.81
N LEU A 300 5.50 25.87 19.56
CA LEU A 300 6.70 25.06 19.75
C LEU A 300 7.76 25.36 18.70
N LEU A 301 7.33 25.44 17.44
CA LEU A 301 8.22 25.75 16.32
C LEU A 301 8.90 27.09 16.50
N ASP A 302 8.17 28.10 16.96
CA ASP A 302 8.71 29.42 17.24
C ASP A 302 9.81 29.39 18.30
N SER A 303 9.62 28.58 19.34
CA SER A 303 10.61 28.39 20.41
C SER A 303 11.79 27.56 19.92
N LEU A 304 11.55 26.44 19.25
CA LEU A 304 12.57 25.50 18.78
C LEU A 304 13.41 26.07 17.61
N SER A 305 12.82 26.93 16.78
CA SER A 305 13.52 27.55 15.65
C SER A 305 14.71 28.43 16.08
N LYS A 306 14.67 28.95 17.29
CA LYS A 306 15.69 29.83 17.88
C LYS A 306 16.82 29.05 18.57
N VAL A 307 16.65 27.72 18.69
CA VAL A 307 17.60 26.86 19.43
C VAL A 307 18.48 26.09 18.43
N GLN A 308 19.79 26.13 18.66
CA GLN A 308 20.74 25.31 17.90
C GLN A 308 20.78 23.88 18.42
N THR A 309 21.28 22.94 17.60
CA THR A 309 21.52 21.56 18.04
C THR A 309 22.37 21.52 19.31
N GLY A 310 21.94 20.75 20.29
CA GLY A 310 22.53 20.68 21.64
C GLY A 310 21.99 21.72 22.63
N GLY A 311 21.31 22.76 22.17
CA GLY A 311 20.76 23.82 22.99
C GLY A 311 19.38 23.51 23.59
N ILE A 312 18.91 24.34 24.52
CA ILE A 312 17.62 24.24 25.16
C ILE A 312 16.75 25.45 24.89
N THR A 313 15.43 25.29 24.93
CA THR A 313 14.46 26.40 24.86
C THR A 313 14.38 27.12 26.19
N ASN A 314 13.87 28.36 26.16
CA ASN A 314 13.23 28.93 27.34
C ASN A 314 12.05 28.06 27.78
N PRO A 315 11.58 28.18 29.06
CA PRO A 315 10.40 27.45 29.49
C PRO A 315 9.17 27.70 28.58
N ILE A 316 8.61 26.65 28.05
CA ILE A 316 7.41 26.70 27.17
C ILE A 316 6.20 26.34 28.02
N ARG A 317 5.15 27.17 27.96
CA ARG A 317 3.90 26.93 28.71
C ARG A 317 3.00 25.95 27.99
N PHE A 318 2.56 24.94 28.76
CA PHE A 318 1.50 24.01 28.40
C PHE A 318 0.32 24.13 29.35
N SER A 319 -0.81 23.49 29.04
CA SER A 319 -2.01 23.51 29.90
C SER A 319 -1.78 22.86 31.29
N TYR A 320 -0.80 21.98 31.41
CA TYR A 320 -0.47 21.20 32.58
C TYR A 320 0.78 21.69 33.33
N GLY A 321 1.56 22.60 32.75
CA GLY A 321 2.84 23.04 33.34
C GLY A 321 3.75 23.76 32.37
N TYR A 322 5.05 23.70 32.64
CA TYR A 322 6.10 24.18 31.75
C TYR A 322 7.00 23.05 31.29
N GLU A 323 7.48 23.15 30.04
CA GLU A 323 8.50 22.26 29.49
C GLU A 323 9.75 23.04 29.07
N ILE A 324 10.91 22.44 29.30
CA ILE A 324 12.19 22.87 28.74
C ILE A 324 12.58 21.82 27.73
N MET A 325 12.64 22.18 26.44
CA MET A 325 12.99 21.27 25.39
C MET A 325 14.44 21.41 24.97
N LYS A 326 15.10 20.29 24.69
CA LYS A 326 16.44 20.23 24.12
C LYS A 326 16.36 19.70 22.70
N VAL A 327 17.02 20.39 21.78
CA VAL A 327 17.21 19.91 20.40
C VAL A 327 18.43 18.99 20.39
N LEU A 328 18.20 17.68 20.28
CA LEU A 328 19.26 16.67 20.25
C LEU A 328 19.95 16.63 18.89
N ASP A 329 19.16 16.65 17.82
CA ASP A 329 19.63 16.65 16.45
C ASP A 329 18.64 17.38 15.53
N ARG A 330 19.14 17.86 14.40
CA ARG A 330 18.36 18.49 13.35
C ARG A 330 18.80 17.95 12.01
N LYS A 331 17.91 17.24 11.32
CA LYS A 331 18.18 16.67 9.99
C LYS A 331 17.41 17.43 8.94
N PRO A 332 18.01 17.73 7.78
CA PRO A 332 17.28 18.35 6.68
C PRO A 332 16.18 17.42 6.19
N LEU A 333 15.20 17.99 5.48
CA LEU A 333 14.16 17.20 4.82
C LEU A 333 14.83 16.15 3.90
N ALA A 334 14.46 14.90 4.04
CA ALA A 334 15.00 13.84 3.23
C ALA A 334 14.64 14.03 1.75
N SER A 335 15.50 13.60 0.84
CA SER A 335 15.27 13.71 -0.60
C SER A 335 14.02 12.93 -1.04
N TYR A 336 13.44 13.32 -2.20
CA TYR A 336 12.32 12.59 -2.79
C TYR A 336 12.62 11.10 -2.93
N ALA A 337 13.78 10.74 -3.49
CA ALA A 337 14.18 9.35 -3.67
C ALA A 337 14.28 8.54 -2.36
N ALA A 338 14.65 9.20 -1.25
CA ALA A 338 14.73 8.53 0.05
C ALA A 338 13.35 8.37 0.74
N THR A 339 12.34 9.12 0.31
CA THR A 339 11.01 9.17 0.94
C THR A 339 9.89 8.76 0.01
N GLU A 340 10.18 8.35 -1.22
CA GLU A 340 9.19 8.09 -2.27
C GLU A 340 8.08 7.12 -1.81
N ASN A 341 8.45 6.00 -1.19
CA ASN A 341 7.48 5.02 -0.69
C ASN A 341 6.57 5.60 0.42
N ALA A 342 7.14 6.39 1.33
CA ALA A 342 6.37 7.03 2.39
C ALA A 342 5.42 8.09 1.81
N ILE A 343 5.87 8.87 0.84
CA ILE A 343 5.07 9.87 0.13
C ILE A 343 3.96 9.18 -0.67
N LYS A 344 4.27 8.09 -1.38
CA LYS A 344 3.28 7.32 -2.13
C LYS A 344 2.18 6.80 -1.20
N TYR A 345 2.56 6.27 -0.04
CA TYR A 345 1.59 5.83 0.97
C TYR A 345 0.70 6.98 1.45
N GLN A 346 1.28 8.12 1.86
CA GLN A 346 0.54 9.28 2.34
C GLN A 346 -0.38 9.86 1.26
N TYR A 347 0.10 9.98 0.03
CA TYR A 347 -0.68 10.43 -1.12
C TYR A 347 -1.91 9.55 -1.35
N HIS A 348 -1.73 8.22 -1.32
CA HIS A 348 -2.85 7.29 -1.49
C HIS A 348 -3.89 7.43 -0.38
N GLN A 349 -3.47 7.70 0.86
CA GLN A 349 -4.39 7.87 1.99
C GLN A 349 -5.14 9.21 1.97
N SER A 350 -4.49 10.28 1.51
CA SER A 350 -5.02 11.63 1.68
C SER A 350 -5.63 12.24 0.40
N ARG A 351 -5.11 11.88 -0.78
CA ARG A 351 -5.38 12.66 -2.00
C ARG A 351 -5.73 11.85 -3.24
N TYR A 352 -5.22 10.63 -3.38
CA TYR A 352 -5.35 9.83 -4.61
C TYR A 352 -6.78 9.73 -5.13
N SER A 353 -7.76 9.44 -4.28
CA SER A 353 -9.17 9.30 -4.71
C SER A 353 -9.73 10.58 -5.33
N TYR A 354 -9.35 11.74 -4.81
CA TYR A 354 -9.76 13.03 -5.36
C TYR A 354 -9.09 13.31 -6.71
N ASP A 355 -7.78 13.11 -6.81
CA ASP A 355 -7.03 13.34 -8.04
C ASP A 355 -7.44 12.35 -9.13
N TYR A 356 -7.65 11.09 -8.78
CA TYR A 356 -8.14 10.05 -9.70
C TYR A 356 -9.53 10.43 -10.28
N LYS A 357 -10.46 10.84 -9.43
CA LYS A 357 -11.78 11.29 -9.89
C LYS A 357 -11.69 12.48 -10.85
N ASN A 358 -10.83 13.44 -10.56
CA ASN A 358 -10.61 14.59 -11.45
C ASN A 358 -9.98 14.18 -12.77
N PHE A 359 -9.00 13.27 -12.74
CA PHE A 359 -8.35 12.70 -13.91
C PHE A 359 -9.35 11.97 -14.81
N VAL A 360 -10.18 11.09 -14.24
CA VAL A 360 -11.26 10.39 -14.95
C VAL A 360 -12.24 11.38 -15.57
N ASN A 361 -12.72 12.36 -14.81
CA ASN A 361 -13.63 13.38 -15.30
C ASN A 361 -13.05 14.18 -16.48
N GLN A 362 -11.75 14.48 -16.45
CA GLN A 362 -11.06 15.17 -17.55
C GLN A 362 -11.00 14.28 -18.81
N ILE A 363 -10.70 13.00 -18.65
CA ILE A 363 -10.69 12.02 -19.76
C ILE A 363 -12.07 11.88 -20.37
N CYS A 364 -13.11 11.66 -19.54
CA CYS A 364 -14.48 11.49 -20.02
C CYS A 364 -15.07 12.71 -20.76
N ARG A 365 -14.53 13.91 -20.53
CA ARG A 365 -14.88 15.09 -21.34
C ARG A 365 -14.32 15.06 -22.75
N ASN A 366 -13.16 14.41 -22.94
CA ASN A 366 -12.44 14.36 -24.19
C ASN A 366 -12.69 13.04 -24.97
N VAL A 367 -12.87 11.95 -24.24
CA VAL A 367 -13.16 10.60 -24.77
C VAL A 367 -14.59 10.25 -24.44
N VAL A 368 -15.48 10.45 -25.39
CA VAL A 368 -16.92 10.27 -25.18
C VAL A 368 -17.32 8.82 -25.46
N VAL A 369 -17.67 8.10 -24.40
CA VAL A 369 -18.36 6.80 -24.49
C VAL A 369 -19.86 7.03 -24.41
N LYS A 370 -20.59 6.47 -25.35
CA LYS A 370 -22.06 6.56 -25.44
C LYS A 370 -22.71 5.25 -25.03
N ALA A 371 -23.67 5.33 -24.12
CA ALA A 371 -24.57 4.23 -23.87
C ALA A 371 -25.70 4.22 -24.89
N ASP A 372 -26.08 3.04 -25.40
CA ASP A 372 -27.32 2.89 -26.12
C ASP A 372 -28.47 2.98 -25.10
N SER A 373 -29.23 4.07 -25.17
CA SER A 373 -30.27 4.37 -24.17
C SER A 373 -31.39 3.34 -24.14
N ALA A 374 -31.72 2.74 -25.28
CA ALA A 374 -32.75 1.71 -25.37
C ALA A 374 -32.26 0.40 -24.76
N VAL A 375 -31.04 -0.03 -25.13
CA VAL A 375 -30.40 -1.22 -24.56
C VAL A 375 -30.15 -1.06 -23.08
N ALA A 376 -29.71 0.11 -22.61
CA ALA A 376 -29.46 0.39 -21.19
C ALA A 376 -30.77 0.35 -20.36
N ALA A 377 -31.87 0.92 -20.89
CA ALA A 377 -33.17 0.86 -20.25
C ALA A 377 -33.72 -0.59 -20.20
N GLU A 378 -33.60 -1.33 -21.30
CA GLU A 378 -33.99 -2.75 -21.37
C GLU A 378 -33.12 -3.58 -20.39
N PHE A 379 -31.80 -3.33 -20.33
CA PHE A 379 -30.87 -3.96 -19.39
C PHE A 379 -31.32 -3.76 -17.95
N VAL A 380 -31.54 -2.52 -17.52
CA VAL A 380 -31.95 -2.19 -16.14
C VAL A 380 -33.32 -2.81 -15.80
N SER A 381 -34.28 -2.82 -16.76
CA SER A 381 -35.61 -3.37 -16.51
C SER A 381 -35.69 -4.89 -16.54
N SER A 382 -34.74 -5.57 -17.19
CA SER A 382 -34.72 -7.03 -17.34
C SER A 382 -34.14 -7.75 -16.12
N PHE A 383 -33.54 -7.03 -15.17
CA PHE A 383 -32.93 -7.64 -13.99
C PHE A 383 -33.97 -7.93 -12.90
N ASP A 384 -33.98 -9.18 -12.46
CA ASP A 384 -34.62 -9.58 -11.22
C ASP A 384 -33.72 -9.22 -10.05
N THR A 385 -34.00 -8.09 -9.41
CA THR A 385 -33.23 -7.56 -8.28
C THR A 385 -33.27 -8.45 -7.03
N THR A 386 -34.03 -9.53 -7.04
CA THR A 386 -34.09 -10.54 -5.97
C THR A 386 -33.07 -11.67 -6.14
N LYS A 387 -32.42 -11.75 -7.33
CA LYS A 387 -31.46 -12.80 -7.67
C LYS A 387 -30.02 -12.24 -7.72
N SER A 388 -29.05 -13.10 -7.41
CA SER A 388 -27.63 -12.78 -7.53
C SER A 388 -27.18 -12.69 -9.00
N ALA A 389 -26.11 -11.92 -9.24
CA ALA A 389 -25.52 -11.72 -10.57
C ALA A 389 -25.17 -13.05 -11.30
N GLU A 390 -24.85 -14.09 -10.55
CA GLU A 390 -24.52 -15.42 -11.09
C GLU A 390 -25.66 -16.04 -11.92
N HIS A 391 -26.91 -15.72 -11.59
CA HIS A 391 -28.09 -16.26 -12.28
C HIS A 391 -28.52 -15.45 -13.52
N TRP A 392 -28.03 -14.24 -13.69
CA TRP A 392 -28.56 -13.32 -14.72
C TRP A 392 -28.26 -13.76 -16.15
N ARG A 393 -27.03 -14.28 -16.40
CA ARG A 393 -26.62 -14.70 -17.75
C ARG A 393 -27.55 -15.79 -18.32
N ASN A 394 -28.09 -16.66 -17.49
CA ASN A 394 -28.95 -17.76 -17.87
C ASN A 394 -30.43 -17.36 -17.97
N THR A 395 -30.81 -16.18 -17.49
CA THR A 395 -32.21 -15.69 -17.50
C THR A 395 -32.49 -14.74 -18.66
N LEU A 396 -31.47 -14.16 -19.28
CA LEU A 396 -31.59 -13.23 -20.40
C LEU A 396 -31.52 -13.94 -21.75
N PRO A 397 -32.28 -13.48 -22.77
CA PRO A 397 -32.22 -14.04 -24.12
C PRO A 397 -30.79 -13.92 -24.70
N ALA A 398 -30.29 -14.96 -25.36
CA ALA A 398 -28.95 -14.95 -25.96
C ALA A 398 -28.74 -13.77 -26.94
N GLY A 399 -29.71 -13.44 -27.75
CA GLY A 399 -29.64 -12.29 -28.66
C GLY A 399 -29.61 -10.91 -27.94
N PHE A 400 -30.02 -10.85 -26.67
CA PHE A 400 -29.89 -9.65 -25.88
C PHE A 400 -28.47 -9.47 -25.33
N LEU A 401 -27.78 -10.57 -24.98
CA LEU A 401 -26.40 -10.53 -24.51
C LEU A 401 -25.44 -9.98 -25.57
N GLU A 402 -25.74 -10.13 -26.83
CA GLU A 402 -24.94 -9.65 -27.97
C GLU A 402 -25.16 -8.15 -28.29
N LYS A 403 -26.22 -7.53 -27.75
CA LYS A 403 -26.47 -6.10 -27.99
C LYS A 403 -25.37 -5.23 -27.40
N THR A 404 -24.94 -4.23 -28.17
CA THR A 404 -23.98 -3.24 -27.70
C THR A 404 -24.61 -2.34 -26.66
N LEU A 405 -24.08 -2.35 -25.42
CA LEU A 405 -24.51 -1.51 -24.33
C LEU A 405 -23.77 -0.17 -24.33
N LEU A 406 -22.44 -0.23 -24.51
CA LEU A 406 -21.57 0.96 -24.52
C LEU A 406 -20.70 0.96 -25.79
N ARG A 407 -20.48 2.15 -26.34
CA ARG A 407 -19.65 2.36 -27.52
C ARG A 407 -18.69 3.54 -27.32
N GLY A 408 -17.39 3.27 -27.36
CA GLY A 408 -16.29 4.25 -27.43
C GLY A 408 -15.88 4.52 -28.87
N GLY A 409 -14.64 4.97 -29.07
CA GLY A 409 -14.04 5.15 -30.40
C GLY A 409 -13.71 3.84 -31.07
N THR A 410 -12.91 3.01 -30.42
CA THR A 410 -12.46 1.69 -30.91
C THR A 410 -13.03 0.53 -30.10
N LEU A 411 -13.36 0.79 -28.84
CA LEU A 411 -13.89 -0.21 -27.92
C LEU A 411 -15.42 -0.22 -27.89
N THR A 412 -15.97 -1.41 -27.73
CA THR A 412 -17.39 -1.62 -27.47
C THR A 412 -17.56 -2.57 -26.30
N MET A 413 -18.66 -2.46 -25.59
CA MET A 413 -19.06 -3.38 -24.53
C MET A 413 -20.47 -3.86 -24.80
N THR A 414 -20.65 -5.17 -24.89
CA THR A 414 -21.98 -5.79 -25.01
C THR A 414 -22.65 -5.93 -23.63
N VAL A 415 -23.92 -6.26 -23.61
CA VAL A 415 -24.64 -6.64 -22.40
C VAL A 415 -23.99 -7.84 -21.73
N GLY A 416 -23.54 -8.82 -22.52
CA GLY A 416 -22.83 -10.00 -22.04
C GLY A 416 -21.51 -9.67 -21.34
N ASP A 417 -20.72 -8.77 -21.92
CA ASP A 417 -19.46 -8.30 -21.31
C ASP A 417 -19.71 -7.55 -19.99
N ALA A 418 -20.78 -6.73 -19.96
CA ALA A 418 -21.14 -6.00 -18.74
C ALA A 418 -21.50 -6.97 -17.60
N ILE A 419 -22.29 -8.02 -17.89
CA ILE A 419 -22.64 -9.04 -16.89
C ILE A 419 -21.42 -9.82 -16.44
N GLU A 420 -20.51 -10.19 -17.33
CA GLU A 420 -19.27 -10.88 -17.01
C GLU A 420 -18.43 -10.04 -16.02
N LYS A 421 -18.24 -8.76 -16.31
CA LYS A 421 -17.55 -7.83 -15.38
C LYS A 421 -18.26 -7.66 -14.05
N MET A 422 -19.58 -7.69 -14.02
CA MET A 422 -20.35 -7.65 -12.78
C MET A 422 -20.20 -8.93 -11.95
N GLN A 423 -20.06 -10.09 -12.61
CA GLN A 423 -19.85 -11.38 -11.95
C GLN A 423 -18.45 -11.52 -11.37
N GLU A 424 -17.43 -10.96 -12.02
CA GLU A 424 -16.04 -10.96 -11.55
C GLU A 424 -15.83 -10.08 -10.31
N ASN A 425 -16.64 -9.05 -10.12
CA ASN A 425 -16.50 -8.12 -9.01
C ASN A 425 -17.29 -8.60 -7.78
N ASN A 426 -16.58 -8.95 -6.70
CA ASN A 426 -17.15 -9.41 -5.43
C ASN A 426 -18.11 -8.41 -4.76
N GLU A 427 -18.02 -7.12 -5.06
CA GLU A 427 -18.96 -6.10 -4.55
C GLU A 427 -20.36 -6.35 -5.10
N PHE A 428 -20.47 -6.77 -6.37
CA PHE A 428 -21.75 -7.09 -6.99
C PHE A 428 -22.38 -8.40 -6.50
N GLN A 429 -21.64 -9.25 -5.80
CA GLN A 429 -22.17 -10.51 -5.27
C GLN A 429 -22.88 -10.36 -3.92
N ARG A 430 -22.70 -9.23 -3.22
CA ARG A 430 -23.10 -9.06 -1.81
C ARG A 430 -24.28 -8.12 -1.58
N GLU A 431 -24.63 -7.26 -2.53
CA GLU A 431 -25.68 -6.25 -2.35
C GLU A 431 -26.95 -6.58 -3.13
N SER A 432 -28.11 -6.18 -2.60
CA SER A 432 -29.36 -6.21 -3.32
C SER A 432 -29.36 -5.12 -4.40
N PHE A 433 -29.46 -5.50 -5.66
CA PHE A 433 -29.40 -4.58 -6.78
C PHE A 433 -30.72 -3.80 -6.93
N THR A 434 -30.65 -2.49 -6.77
CA THR A 434 -31.73 -1.59 -7.18
C THR A 434 -31.52 -1.18 -8.65
N HIS A 435 -32.58 -0.78 -9.34
CA HIS A 435 -32.47 -0.21 -10.68
C HIS A 435 -31.54 1.02 -10.72
N GLN A 436 -31.53 1.83 -9.67
CA GLN A 436 -30.63 2.97 -9.53
C GLN A 436 -29.16 2.53 -9.46
N TYR A 437 -28.87 1.46 -8.75
CA TYR A 437 -27.52 0.89 -8.67
C TYR A 437 -27.05 0.38 -10.02
N LEU A 438 -27.92 -0.32 -10.77
CA LEU A 438 -27.59 -0.77 -12.13
C LEU A 438 -27.30 0.40 -13.09
N GLN A 439 -28.07 1.50 -13.01
CA GLN A 439 -27.77 2.71 -13.78
C GLN A 439 -26.42 3.30 -13.42
N GLN A 440 -26.08 3.36 -12.13
CA GLN A 440 -24.79 3.84 -11.67
C GLN A 440 -23.64 2.92 -12.16
N THR A 441 -23.89 1.62 -12.16
CA THR A 441 -22.92 0.63 -12.68
C THR A 441 -22.62 0.84 -14.15
N ILE A 442 -23.65 1.05 -14.99
CA ILE A 442 -23.47 1.36 -16.43
C ILE A 442 -22.64 2.64 -16.60
N TYR A 443 -22.92 3.66 -15.78
CA TYR A 443 -22.14 4.91 -15.79
C TYR A 443 -20.66 4.66 -15.47
N THR A 444 -20.38 3.93 -14.40
CA THR A 444 -19.02 3.56 -14.00
C THR A 444 -18.31 2.71 -15.08
N MET A 445 -19.03 1.81 -15.74
CA MET A 445 -18.50 1.07 -16.87
C MET A 445 -18.15 1.97 -18.07
N ALA A 446 -18.97 2.99 -18.32
CA ALA A 446 -18.69 3.98 -19.36
C ALA A 446 -17.43 4.81 -19.04
N GLU A 447 -17.25 5.21 -17.78
CA GLU A 447 -16.02 5.88 -17.31
C GLU A 447 -14.79 4.98 -17.50
N ASN A 448 -14.87 3.70 -17.12
CA ASN A 448 -13.79 2.73 -17.31
C ASN A 448 -13.46 2.52 -18.79
N LEU A 449 -14.48 2.42 -19.66
CA LEU A 449 -14.26 2.26 -21.08
C LEU A 449 -13.62 3.52 -21.70
N SER A 450 -13.96 4.73 -21.20
CA SER A 450 -13.30 5.98 -21.60
C SER A 450 -11.82 6.00 -21.21
N LEU A 451 -11.49 5.48 -20.02
CA LEU A 451 -10.09 5.33 -19.57
C LEU A 451 -9.33 4.32 -20.43
N ASP A 452 -9.96 3.21 -20.79
CA ASP A 452 -9.35 2.18 -21.64
C ASP A 452 -9.05 2.74 -23.04
N GLU A 453 -10.01 3.43 -23.67
CA GLU A 453 -9.82 4.12 -24.94
C GLU A 453 -8.69 5.15 -24.89
N TYR A 454 -8.68 5.97 -23.82
CA TYR A 454 -7.62 6.93 -23.62
C TYR A 454 -6.26 6.25 -23.52
N ALA A 455 -6.14 5.24 -22.66
CA ALA A 455 -4.89 4.54 -22.42
C ALA A 455 -4.35 3.87 -23.69
N LEU A 456 -5.20 3.22 -24.47
CA LEU A 456 -4.81 2.63 -25.74
C LEU A 456 -4.33 3.68 -26.75
N SER A 457 -4.95 4.85 -26.80
CA SER A 457 -4.53 5.98 -27.66
C SER A 457 -3.15 6.52 -27.29
N ARG A 458 -2.71 6.29 -26.05
CA ARG A 458 -1.43 6.79 -25.54
C ARG A 458 -0.24 5.87 -25.84
N ILE A 459 -0.46 4.60 -26.22
CA ILE A 459 0.61 3.63 -26.49
C ILE A 459 1.72 4.20 -27.38
N PRO A 460 1.43 4.87 -28.52
CA PRO A 460 2.48 5.41 -29.39
C PRO A 460 3.36 6.48 -28.75
N HIS A 461 2.92 7.07 -27.63
CA HIS A 461 3.66 8.12 -26.92
C HIS A 461 4.59 7.57 -25.83
N TYR A 462 4.44 6.27 -25.50
CA TYR A 462 5.18 5.62 -24.42
C TYR A 462 5.84 4.31 -24.90
N PRO A 463 7.07 4.35 -25.45
CA PRO A 463 7.77 3.13 -25.91
C PRO A 463 7.93 2.07 -24.81
N ALA A 464 8.02 2.50 -23.54
CA ALA A 464 8.08 1.58 -22.40
C ALA A 464 6.76 0.84 -22.16
N LEU A 465 5.62 1.45 -22.51
CA LEU A 465 4.33 0.76 -22.46
C LEU A 465 4.22 -0.31 -23.56
N ASP A 466 4.69 0.00 -24.76
CA ASP A 466 4.70 -0.99 -25.83
C ASP A 466 5.57 -2.21 -25.49
N LEU A 467 6.75 -1.96 -24.89
CA LEU A 467 7.61 -3.03 -24.37
C LEU A 467 6.88 -3.86 -23.29
N LEU A 468 6.22 -3.22 -22.34
CA LEU A 468 5.47 -3.90 -21.28
C LEU A 468 4.34 -4.78 -21.85
N LEU A 469 3.64 -4.31 -22.87
CA LEU A 469 2.58 -5.08 -23.54
C LEU A 469 3.13 -6.29 -24.30
N ASN A 470 4.33 -6.19 -24.88
CA ASN A 470 5.00 -7.31 -25.51
C ASN A 470 5.49 -8.32 -24.46
N GLU A 471 6.09 -7.86 -23.35
CA GLU A 471 6.49 -8.72 -22.22
C GLU A 471 5.27 -9.48 -21.65
N TYR A 472 4.11 -8.82 -21.55
CA TYR A 472 2.87 -9.48 -21.13
C TYR A 472 2.43 -10.56 -22.13
N ALA A 473 2.48 -10.27 -23.44
CA ALA A 473 2.15 -11.24 -24.47
C ALA A 473 3.10 -12.45 -24.44
N ASP A 474 4.39 -12.22 -24.23
CA ASP A 474 5.38 -13.29 -24.07
C ASP A 474 5.09 -14.15 -22.84
N GLY A 475 4.61 -13.54 -21.73
CA GLY A 475 4.18 -14.26 -20.54
C GLY A 475 3.04 -15.24 -20.81
N LEU A 476 2.05 -14.85 -21.62
CA LEU A 476 0.96 -15.73 -22.03
C LEU A 476 1.47 -16.91 -22.90
N LEU A 477 2.41 -16.63 -23.80
CA LEU A 477 3.05 -17.66 -24.61
C LEU A 477 3.84 -18.65 -23.76
N LEU A 478 4.58 -18.12 -22.77
CA LEU A 478 5.36 -18.94 -21.84
C LEU A 478 4.47 -19.89 -21.04
N ASP A 479 3.38 -19.40 -20.48
CA ASP A 479 2.44 -20.23 -19.71
C ASP A 479 1.87 -21.35 -20.61
N LYS A 480 1.40 -21.00 -21.80
CA LYS A 480 0.83 -21.95 -22.74
C LYS A 480 1.81 -23.06 -23.11
N ILE A 481 3.03 -22.69 -23.49
CA ILE A 481 4.02 -23.66 -23.92
C ILE A 481 4.56 -24.50 -22.76
N GLU A 482 4.71 -23.94 -21.56
CA GLU A 482 5.05 -24.71 -20.36
C GLU A 482 3.95 -25.69 -19.99
N GLN A 483 2.69 -25.31 -20.13
CA GLN A 483 1.58 -26.24 -19.96
C GLN A 483 1.67 -27.44 -20.90
N GLU A 484 2.03 -27.20 -22.18
CA GLU A 484 2.16 -28.26 -23.17
C GLU A 484 3.40 -29.14 -23.00
N GLU A 485 4.55 -28.52 -22.73
CA GLU A 485 5.85 -29.20 -22.71
C GLU A 485 6.24 -29.76 -21.32
N VAL A 486 5.69 -29.19 -20.26
CA VAL A 486 6.02 -29.57 -18.91
C VAL A 486 4.82 -30.24 -18.23
N TRP A 487 3.77 -29.48 -17.92
CA TRP A 487 2.67 -29.94 -17.08
C TRP A 487 1.89 -31.14 -17.65
N LYS A 488 1.53 -31.10 -18.94
CA LYS A 488 0.81 -32.22 -19.61
C LYS A 488 1.66 -33.46 -19.86
N LYS A 489 2.99 -33.33 -19.76
CA LYS A 489 3.92 -34.45 -19.97
C LYS A 489 4.33 -35.17 -18.69
N ILE A 490 3.88 -34.71 -17.53
CA ILE A 490 4.16 -35.35 -16.25
C ILE A 490 3.18 -36.49 -16.03
N PRO A 491 3.64 -37.75 -16.03
CA PRO A 491 2.77 -38.88 -15.74
C PRO A 491 2.46 -38.93 -14.24
N VAL A 492 1.20 -39.05 -13.89
CA VAL A 492 0.75 -39.25 -12.50
C VAL A 492 0.00 -40.58 -12.44
N SER A 493 0.48 -41.51 -11.60
CA SER A 493 -0.21 -42.76 -11.31
C SER A 493 0.09 -43.19 -9.89
N ASP A 494 -0.81 -43.96 -9.30
CA ASP A 494 -0.64 -44.47 -7.91
C ASP A 494 0.66 -45.27 -7.75
N SER A 495 1.06 -46.01 -8.76
CA SER A 495 2.33 -46.77 -8.74
C SER A 495 3.58 -45.86 -8.71
N LEU A 496 3.54 -44.73 -9.40
CA LEU A 496 4.62 -43.72 -9.36
C LEU A 496 4.64 -42.98 -8.03
N LEU A 497 3.48 -42.60 -7.52
CA LEU A 497 3.37 -41.96 -6.22
C LEU A 497 3.80 -42.85 -5.09
N GLN A 498 3.42 -44.16 -5.14
CA GLN A 498 3.86 -45.12 -4.13
C GLN A 498 5.37 -45.35 -4.17
N ARG A 499 5.97 -45.41 -5.37
CA ARG A 499 7.43 -45.51 -5.51
C ARG A 499 8.14 -44.26 -4.93
N TYR A 500 7.62 -43.08 -5.24
CA TYR A 500 8.14 -41.83 -4.70
C TYR A 500 8.02 -41.78 -3.18
N PHE A 501 6.89 -42.20 -2.62
CA PHE A 501 6.68 -42.34 -1.18
C PHE A 501 7.71 -43.25 -0.53
N GLU A 502 7.94 -44.45 -1.10
CA GLU A 502 8.92 -45.38 -0.52
C GLU A 502 10.36 -44.85 -0.56
N GLN A 503 10.71 -44.03 -1.57
CA GLN A 503 12.01 -43.37 -1.67
C GLN A 503 12.20 -42.26 -0.67
N HIS A 504 11.10 -41.61 -0.23
CA HIS A 504 11.12 -40.42 0.64
C HIS A 504 10.34 -40.67 1.95
N LYS A 505 10.16 -41.91 2.33
CA LYS A 505 9.29 -42.35 3.44
C LYS A 505 9.56 -41.63 4.76
N GLU A 506 10.81 -41.31 5.03
CA GLU A 506 11.21 -40.61 6.26
C GLU A 506 10.67 -39.17 6.35
N ASN A 507 10.28 -38.57 5.24
CA ASN A 507 9.70 -37.20 5.20
C ASN A 507 8.22 -37.21 5.62
N TYR A 508 7.51 -38.36 5.45
CA TYR A 508 6.08 -38.44 5.68
C TYR A 508 5.79 -38.97 7.07
N ARG A 509 5.78 -38.09 8.03
CA ARG A 509 5.51 -38.42 9.42
C ARG A 509 4.46 -37.48 10.02
N TRP A 510 3.60 -38.05 10.87
CA TRP A 510 2.78 -37.24 11.73
C TRP A 510 3.67 -36.53 12.75
N SER A 511 3.49 -35.22 12.87
CA SER A 511 4.21 -34.48 13.90
C SER A 511 3.75 -34.89 15.29
N SER A 512 4.68 -34.90 16.25
CA SER A 512 4.34 -35.19 17.65
C SER A 512 3.32 -34.20 18.17
N ARG A 513 2.32 -34.68 18.89
CA ARG A 513 1.24 -33.91 19.48
C ARG A 513 1.10 -34.20 20.96
N VAL A 514 0.65 -33.24 21.73
CA VAL A 514 0.35 -33.36 23.16
C VAL A 514 -1.10 -32.93 23.39
N ASN A 515 -1.83 -33.78 24.14
CA ASN A 515 -3.15 -33.43 24.64
C ASN A 515 -2.99 -32.97 26.09
N PHE A 516 -3.49 -31.79 26.42
CA PHE A 516 -3.38 -31.25 27.77
C PHE A 516 -4.67 -30.52 28.15
N ALA A 517 -4.83 -30.31 29.45
CA ALA A 517 -5.86 -29.48 30.03
C ALA A 517 -5.22 -28.31 30.76
N GLU A 518 -5.89 -27.15 30.75
CA GLU A 518 -5.46 -25.92 31.39
C GLU A 518 -6.50 -25.42 32.39
N ILE A 519 -6.03 -24.92 33.55
CA ILE A 519 -6.79 -24.05 34.43
C ILE A 519 -6.17 -22.66 34.32
N TYR A 520 -6.89 -21.72 33.75
CA TYR A 520 -6.47 -20.33 33.62
C TYR A 520 -7.26 -19.43 34.55
N VAL A 521 -6.57 -18.65 35.38
CA VAL A 521 -7.19 -17.74 36.36
C VAL A 521 -6.47 -16.38 36.41
N PRO A 522 -7.17 -15.30 36.80
CA PRO A 522 -6.59 -13.96 36.74
C PRO A 522 -5.45 -13.70 37.76
N THR A 523 -5.42 -14.41 38.92
CA THR A 523 -4.51 -14.07 40.00
C THR A 523 -3.66 -15.24 40.47
N ASP A 524 -2.41 -14.94 40.90
CA ASP A 524 -1.48 -15.90 41.49
C ASP A 524 -2.07 -16.60 42.72
N SER A 525 -2.72 -15.86 43.58
CA SER A 525 -3.34 -16.39 44.83
C SER A 525 -4.39 -17.46 44.51
N THR A 526 -5.24 -17.23 43.50
CA THR A 526 -6.24 -18.21 43.06
C THR A 526 -5.59 -19.45 42.46
N ALA A 527 -4.57 -19.25 41.61
CA ALA A 527 -3.85 -20.35 40.96
C ALA A 527 -3.17 -21.25 42.03
N ASN A 528 -2.49 -20.67 43.01
CA ASN A 528 -1.84 -21.40 44.08
C ASN A 528 -2.84 -22.13 44.97
N ALA A 529 -4.00 -21.55 45.28
CA ALA A 529 -5.06 -22.22 46.02
C ALA A 529 -5.62 -23.43 45.28
N ILE A 530 -5.79 -23.36 43.96
CA ILE A 530 -6.22 -24.46 43.12
C ILE A 530 -5.14 -25.56 43.05
N TYR A 531 -3.88 -25.15 42.83
CA TYR A 531 -2.76 -26.07 42.78
C TYR A 531 -2.61 -26.88 44.09
N LYS A 532 -2.79 -26.22 45.24
CA LYS A 532 -2.82 -26.91 46.53
C LYS A 532 -3.91 -27.99 46.62
N LYS A 533 -5.11 -27.73 46.07
CA LYS A 533 -6.21 -28.69 46.02
C LYS A 533 -5.85 -29.91 45.06
N ILE A 534 -5.20 -29.61 43.94
CA ILE A 534 -4.72 -30.66 43.03
C ILE A 534 -3.69 -31.55 43.74
N ARG A 535 -2.75 -30.95 44.45
CA ARG A 535 -1.74 -31.67 45.25
C ARG A 535 -2.35 -32.53 46.38
N GLN A 536 -3.56 -32.19 46.84
CA GLN A 536 -4.36 -32.95 47.79
C GLN A 536 -5.23 -34.04 47.14
N GLY A 537 -5.06 -34.28 45.85
CA GLY A 537 -5.77 -35.35 45.12
C GLY A 537 -7.13 -34.97 44.56
N LYS A 538 -7.51 -33.68 44.55
CA LYS A 538 -8.75 -33.25 43.88
C LYS A 538 -8.61 -33.37 42.37
N ASN A 539 -9.73 -33.73 41.71
CA ASN A 539 -9.75 -33.96 40.27
C ASN A 539 -9.47 -32.65 39.51
N PHE A 540 -8.48 -32.68 38.60
CA PHE A 540 -8.06 -31.53 37.82
C PHE A 540 -9.19 -30.99 36.92
N GLN A 541 -9.90 -31.88 36.22
CA GLN A 541 -10.94 -31.49 35.27
C GLN A 541 -12.17 -30.85 35.94
N GLU A 542 -12.54 -31.37 37.16
CA GLU A 542 -13.59 -30.76 37.97
C GLU A 542 -13.19 -29.35 38.45
N LEU A 543 -11.91 -29.17 38.77
CA LEU A 543 -11.39 -27.86 39.18
C LEU A 543 -11.29 -26.95 37.98
N ALA A 544 -10.95 -27.45 36.78
CA ALA A 544 -10.94 -26.66 35.54
C ALA A 544 -12.36 -26.19 35.18
N GLU A 545 -13.35 -27.06 35.22
CA GLU A 545 -14.75 -26.75 34.96
C GLU A 545 -15.30 -25.63 35.87
N LYS A 546 -14.85 -25.61 37.13
CA LYS A 546 -15.33 -24.67 38.14
C LYS A 546 -14.58 -23.31 38.16
N ASN A 547 -13.33 -23.32 37.74
CA ASN A 547 -12.45 -22.15 38.01
C ASN A 547 -11.80 -21.54 36.78
N THR A 548 -11.70 -22.23 35.63
CA THR A 548 -11.04 -21.62 34.48
C THR A 548 -11.86 -20.46 33.92
N THR A 549 -11.19 -19.36 33.68
CA THR A 549 -11.78 -18.14 33.10
C THR A 549 -11.46 -18.00 31.61
N ARG A 550 -10.76 -18.98 31.01
CA ARG A 550 -10.45 -18.96 29.57
C ARG A 550 -11.74 -19.17 28.74
N PRO A 551 -12.13 -18.24 27.88
CA PRO A 551 -13.35 -18.35 27.08
C PRO A 551 -13.41 -19.64 26.27
N GLY A 552 -14.53 -20.36 26.33
CA GLY A 552 -14.79 -21.60 25.56
C GLY A 552 -14.10 -22.86 26.12
N TYR A 553 -13.38 -22.80 27.24
CA TYR A 553 -12.70 -23.96 27.84
C TYR A 553 -13.32 -24.46 29.14
N GLN A 554 -14.22 -23.73 29.76
CA GLN A 554 -14.89 -24.12 30.99
C GLN A 554 -15.73 -25.39 30.79
N GLU A 555 -16.61 -25.41 29.78
CA GLU A 555 -17.45 -26.56 29.43
C GLU A 555 -16.63 -27.76 28.95
N LYS A 556 -15.44 -27.51 28.38
CA LYS A 556 -14.49 -28.54 27.96
C LYS A 556 -13.63 -29.03 29.12
N LYS A 557 -13.91 -28.62 30.37
CA LYS A 557 -13.12 -29.00 31.56
C LYS A 557 -11.63 -28.67 31.42
N GLY A 558 -11.34 -27.54 30.72
CA GLY A 558 -10.00 -27.08 30.43
C GLY A 558 -9.26 -27.82 29.30
N VAL A 559 -9.87 -28.82 28.63
CA VAL A 559 -9.18 -29.67 27.65
C VAL A 559 -8.99 -28.95 26.33
N TRP A 560 -7.73 -28.86 25.87
CA TRP A 560 -7.30 -28.27 24.59
C TRP A 560 -7.38 -29.26 23.41
N GLY A 561 -7.42 -30.55 23.67
CA GLY A 561 -7.25 -31.57 22.65
C GLY A 561 -5.78 -31.73 22.21
N PHE A 562 -5.53 -32.52 21.19
CA PHE A 562 -4.19 -32.71 20.64
C PHE A 562 -3.69 -31.48 19.90
N GLN A 563 -2.61 -30.87 20.39
CA GLN A 563 -1.90 -29.78 19.80
C GLN A 563 -0.51 -30.21 19.35
N LEU A 564 0.01 -29.67 18.25
CA LEU A 564 1.42 -29.87 17.87
C LEU A 564 2.34 -29.33 18.97
N PHE A 565 3.50 -29.94 19.19
CA PHE A 565 4.40 -29.58 20.30
C PHE A 565 4.74 -28.09 20.38
N ALA A 566 4.96 -27.42 19.26
CA ALA A 566 5.31 -26.02 19.21
C ALA A 566 4.19 -25.14 18.62
N ALA A 567 2.93 -25.57 18.64
CA ALA A 567 1.82 -24.78 18.10
C ALA A 567 1.58 -23.47 18.88
N ASN A 568 1.84 -23.50 20.19
CA ASN A 568 1.77 -22.35 21.08
C ASN A 568 2.62 -22.61 22.33
N SER A 569 2.83 -21.58 23.17
CA SER A 569 3.66 -21.69 24.38
C SER A 569 3.15 -22.75 25.37
N LEU A 570 1.83 -22.95 25.48
CA LEU A 570 1.25 -23.96 26.36
C LEU A 570 1.55 -25.40 25.87
N SER A 571 1.41 -25.62 24.56
CA SER A 571 1.73 -26.94 23.97
C SER A 571 3.23 -27.24 24.03
N ASP A 572 4.08 -26.20 23.90
CA ASP A 572 5.53 -26.37 24.07
C ASP A 572 5.88 -26.76 25.51
N ILE A 573 5.30 -26.09 26.51
CA ILE A 573 5.47 -26.46 27.93
C ILE A 573 4.95 -27.88 28.18
N ALA A 574 3.73 -28.20 27.74
CA ALA A 574 3.12 -29.50 27.92
C ALA A 574 3.92 -30.63 27.25
N SER A 575 4.54 -30.35 26.10
CA SER A 575 5.36 -31.31 25.35
C SER A 575 6.60 -31.78 26.09
N LYS A 576 7.11 -31.00 27.02
CA LYS A 576 8.33 -31.29 27.81
C LYS A 576 8.04 -32.09 29.11
N LEU A 577 6.76 -32.24 29.45
CA LEU A 577 6.34 -32.83 30.71
C LEU A 577 5.86 -34.26 30.54
N PRO A 578 6.03 -35.18 31.53
CA PRO A 578 5.47 -36.52 31.50
C PRO A 578 3.94 -36.50 31.41
N ILE A 579 3.36 -37.57 30.87
CA ILE A 579 1.90 -37.81 30.93
C ILE A 579 1.46 -37.84 32.39
N ASP A 580 0.26 -37.36 32.68
CA ASP A 580 -0.35 -37.15 34.00
C ASP A 580 0.34 -36.15 34.92
N SER A 581 1.43 -35.54 34.51
CA SER A 581 2.06 -34.48 35.30
C SER A 581 1.25 -33.18 35.27
N VAL A 582 1.37 -32.44 36.36
CA VAL A 582 0.74 -31.09 36.53
C VAL A 582 1.82 -30.05 36.80
N THR A 583 1.78 -28.94 36.07
CA THR A 583 2.71 -27.82 36.32
C THR A 583 2.38 -27.12 37.63
N PRO A 584 3.38 -26.53 38.30
CA PRO A 584 3.08 -25.44 39.22
C PRO A 584 2.37 -24.29 38.47
N PRO A 585 1.66 -23.39 39.16
CA PRO A 585 1.15 -22.16 38.55
C PRO A 585 2.26 -21.36 37.90
N PHE A 586 2.04 -20.88 36.67
CA PHE A 586 2.97 -20.00 35.97
C PHE A 586 2.21 -18.87 35.27
N ARG A 587 2.88 -17.73 35.12
CA ARG A 587 2.29 -16.58 34.46
C ARG A 587 2.19 -16.83 32.96
N TYR A 588 0.99 -16.63 32.41
CA TYR A 588 0.71 -16.76 30.99
C TYR A 588 -0.30 -15.67 30.58
N GLU A 589 0.02 -14.90 29.54
CA GLU A 589 -0.76 -13.73 29.14
C GLU A 589 -0.98 -12.77 30.33
N GLU A 590 -2.21 -12.34 30.58
CA GLU A 590 -2.55 -11.44 31.69
C GLU A 590 -2.90 -12.19 33.00
N GLY A 591 -2.84 -13.51 32.99
CA GLY A 591 -3.24 -14.35 34.11
C GLY A 591 -2.23 -15.44 34.48
N TRP A 592 -2.72 -16.52 35.07
CA TRP A 592 -1.96 -17.66 35.58
C TRP A 592 -2.53 -18.95 35.08
N SER A 593 -1.67 -19.82 34.57
CA SER A 593 -2.04 -21.15 34.05
C SER A 593 -1.45 -22.27 34.88
N ILE A 594 -2.22 -23.37 34.98
CA ILE A 594 -1.79 -24.66 35.49
C ILE A 594 -2.14 -25.69 34.40
N LEU A 595 -1.16 -26.44 33.92
CA LEU A 595 -1.37 -27.49 32.91
C LEU A 595 -1.37 -28.88 33.50
N LYS A 596 -2.20 -29.75 32.93
CA LYS A 596 -2.10 -31.21 33.12
C LYS A 596 -1.94 -31.86 31.74
N VAL A 597 -0.90 -32.67 31.58
CA VAL A 597 -0.71 -33.49 30.37
C VAL A 597 -1.61 -34.71 30.43
N LEU A 598 -2.47 -34.89 29.44
CA LEU A 598 -3.45 -35.96 29.38
C LEU A 598 -2.97 -37.13 28.52
N ALA A 599 -2.35 -36.84 27.38
CA ALA A 599 -1.84 -37.86 26.46
C ALA A 599 -0.74 -37.24 25.57
N ARG A 600 0.07 -38.08 24.99
CA ARG A 600 1.08 -37.71 24.01
C ARG A 600 1.01 -38.66 22.83
N ASP A 601 1.06 -38.11 21.63
CA ASP A 601 1.12 -38.85 20.40
C ASP A 601 2.50 -38.61 19.78
N SER A 602 3.30 -39.64 19.67
CA SER A 602 4.65 -39.53 19.11
C SER A 602 4.59 -39.41 17.60
N ALA A 603 5.63 -38.82 17.01
CA ALA A 603 5.78 -38.78 15.58
C ALA A 603 5.78 -40.19 15.00
N GLN A 604 4.76 -40.52 14.22
CA GLN A 604 4.59 -41.81 13.56
C GLN A 604 4.73 -41.64 12.05
N ALA A 605 5.28 -42.64 11.36
CA ALA A 605 5.29 -42.67 9.91
C ALA A 605 3.84 -42.73 9.40
N LYS A 606 3.54 -41.90 8.39
CA LYS A 606 2.28 -41.99 7.66
C LYS A 606 2.28 -43.22 6.76
N THR A 607 1.13 -43.82 6.58
CA THR A 607 0.91 -44.76 5.48
C THR A 607 0.87 -44.01 4.14
N PHE A 608 1.02 -44.73 3.04
CA PHE A 608 0.92 -44.10 1.70
C PHE A 608 -0.42 -43.37 1.51
N GLU A 609 -1.52 -43.99 1.90
CA GLU A 609 -2.86 -43.37 1.77
C GLU A 609 -3.01 -42.09 2.58
N GLU A 610 -2.43 -42.04 3.78
CA GLU A 610 -2.43 -40.84 4.62
C GLU A 610 -1.53 -39.72 4.09
N ALA A 611 -0.41 -40.08 3.45
CA ALA A 611 0.55 -39.14 2.87
C ALA A 611 0.25 -38.77 1.41
N LYS A 612 -0.67 -39.44 0.73
CA LYS A 612 -0.91 -39.33 -0.72
C LYS A 612 -1.07 -37.90 -1.23
N PRO A 613 -1.79 -36.97 -0.56
CA PRO A 613 -1.87 -35.56 -1.01
C PRO A 613 -0.52 -34.86 -0.96
N GLU A 614 0.30 -35.08 0.08
CA GLU A 614 1.63 -34.50 0.24
C GLU A 614 2.59 -35.08 -0.81
N VAL A 615 2.58 -36.42 -0.96
CA VAL A 615 3.36 -37.17 -1.96
C VAL A 615 3.05 -36.65 -3.38
N LEU A 616 1.77 -36.46 -3.70
CA LEU A 616 1.35 -35.96 -5.00
C LEU A 616 1.94 -34.57 -5.26
N SER A 617 1.84 -33.66 -4.29
CA SER A 617 2.35 -32.30 -4.41
C SER A 617 3.88 -32.28 -4.59
N GLU A 618 4.62 -33.03 -3.77
CA GLU A 618 6.08 -33.10 -3.84
C GLU A 618 6.55 -33.78 -5.13
N TYR A 619 5.93 -34.91 -5.50
CA TYR A 619 6.23 -35.60 -6.75
C TYR A 619 6.01 -34.69 -7.97
N GLN A 620 4.89 -33.96 -8.01
CA GLN A 620 4.60 -33.04 -9.12
C GLN A 620 5.64 -31.94 -9.18
N ASN A 621 6.02 -31.33 -8.07
CA ASN A 621 7.04 -30.29 -8.03
C ASN A 621 8.39 -30.80 -8.56
N ASP A 622 8.86 -31.96 -8.06
CA ASP A 622 10.12 -32.55 -8.51
C ASP A 622 10.09 -32.97 -9.98
N ALA A 623 8.97 -33.48 -10.44
CA ALA A 623 8.79 -33.89 -11.84
C ALA A 623 8.74 -32.68 -12.78
N VAL A 624 8.10 -31.58 -12.36
CA VAL A 624 8.09 -30.29 -13.07
C VAL A 624 9.50 -29.76 -13.23
N GLU A 625 10.27 -29.67 -12.14
CA GLU A 625 11.63 -29.13 -12.19
C GLU A 625 12.55 -29.98 -13.07
N ARG A 626 12.48 -31.30 -12.98
CA ARG A 626 13.23 -32.20 -13.87
C ARG A 626 12.84 -31.99 -15.32
N ARG A 627 11.55 -31.96 -15.62
CA ARG A 627 11.06 -31.80 -17.01
C ARG A 627 11.44 -30.43 -17.59
N LYS A 628 11.40 -29.36 -16.78
CA LYS A 628 11.86 -28.03 -17.20
C LYS A 628 13.35 -28.07 -17.59
N LEU A 629 14.18 -28.67 -16.76
CA LEU A 629 15.63 -28.79 -17.03
C LEU A 629 15.91 -29.62 -18.29
N GLU A 630 15.21 -30.74 -18.48
CA GLU A 630 15.30 -31.58 -19.68
C GLU A 630 14.90 -30.80 -20.92
N TRP A 631 13.76 -30.14 -20.87
CA TRP A 631 13.24 -29.34 -21.97
C TRP A 631 14.17 -28.18 -22.36
N VAL A 632 14.72 -27.48 -21.40
CA VAL A 632 15.70 -26.41 -21.65
C VAL A 632 16.95 -27.00 -22.36
N LYS A 633 17.44 -28.18 -21.97
CA LYS A 633 18.53 -28.85 -22.69
C LYS A 633 18.13 -29.21 -24.14
N GLU A 634 16.92 -29.68 -24.36
CA GLU A 634 16.39 -29.94 -25.70
C GLU A 634 16.37 -28.67 -26.54
N LEU A 635 15.92 -27.53 -25.96
CA LEU A 635 15.90 -26.23 -26.63
C LEU A 635 17.30 -25.69 -26.95
N ARG A 636 18.25 -25.81 -26.03
CA ARG A 636 19.65 -25.41 -26.27
C ARG A 636 20.34 -26.26 -27.33
N ASN A 637 19.92 -27.50 -27.51
CA ASN A 637 20.38 -28.36 -28.61
C ASN A 637 19.71 -27.98 -29.93
N LYS A 638 18.47 -27.52 -29.91
CA LYS A 638 17.70 -27.15 -31.10
C LYS A 638 18.10 -25.77 -31.65
N TYR A 639 18.35 -24.82 -30.77
CA TYR A 639 18.62 -23.42 -31.12
C TYR A 639 20.07 -23.03 -30.72
N PRO A 640 20.85 -22.46 -31.65
CA PRO A 640 22.22 -22.04 -31.34
C PRO A 640 22.20 -20.86 -30.36
N VAL A 641 23.09 -20.92 -29.36
CA VAL A 641 23.30 -19.85 -28.38
C VAL A 641 24.77 -19.49 -28.39
N VAL A 642 25.09 -18.21 -28.61
CA VAL A 642 26.44 -17.68 -28.57
C VAL A 642 26.52 -16.55 -27.57
N ILE A 643 27.36 -16.69 -26.55
CA ILE A 643 27.54 -15.67 -25.48
C ILE A 643 28.88 -14.98 -25.72
N ASN A 644 28.90 -13.65 -25.69
CA ASN A 644 30.13 -12.86 -25.73
C ASN A 644 30.60 -12.62 -24.27
N SER A 645 31.60 -13.43 -23.86
CA SER A 645 32.12 -13.37 -22.49
C SER A 645 32.90 -12.08 -22.17
N GLU A 646 33.41 -11.35 -23.18
CA GLU A 646 34.11 -10.07 -23.00
C GLU A 646 33.08 -8.99 -22.66
N ILE A 647 31.99 -8.91 -23.41
CA ILE A 647 30.85 -7.97 -23.15
C ILE A 647 30.21 -8.26 -21.80
N LEU A 648 30.05 -9.52 -21.41
CA LEU A 648 29.56 -9.87 -20.08
C LEU A 648 30.47 -9.32 -18.95
N GLY A 649 31.75 -9.27 -19.16
CA GLY A 649 32.72 -8.64 -18.25
C GLY A 649 32.53 -7.12 -18.10
N GLU A 650 31.90 -6.45 -19.06
CA GLU A 650 31.56 -5.02 -18.97
C GLU A 650 30.33 -4.77 -18.10
N ALA A 651 29.38 -5.71 -18.06
CA ALA A 651 28.18 -5.61 -17.22
C ALA A 651 28.51 -5.60 -15.71
N VAL A 652 29.70 -6.09 -15.33
CA VAL A 652 30.13 -6.27 -13.93
C VAL A 652 31.05 -5.13 -13.44
N LYS A 653 31.47 -4.24 -14.33
CA LYS A 653 32.30 -3.06 -14.00
C LYS A 653 31.43 -1.90 -13.47
#